data_dc6ef094350cd196d637269777d93ebd
#
_entry.id   dc6ef094350cd196d637269777d93ebd
#
_cell.length_a   1.000
_cell.length_b   1.000
_cell.length_c   1.000
_cell.angle_alpha   90.00
_cell.angle_beta   90.00
_cell.angle_gamma   90.00
#
_symmetry.space_group_name_H-M   'P 1'
#
loop_
_entity.id
_entity.type
_entity.pdbx_description
1 polymer ?
#
loop_
_entity_poly.entity_id
_entity_poly.type
_entity_poly.pdbx_seq_one_letter_code
_entity_poly.pdbx_strand_id
1 'polypeptide(L)'
;MRLTSLLGFAACLAASVGSGGALAQATGAAPNCCGSPPFTDSSQKSMVGTAVNAPGSSIYFTGYEGDVSEVYYPTVDTLATANMEFLIGDAANTFVDEEKLQSWTVTQPDPRSMRWQAITTNRGHGWQITKTIFADPSNSTLIQQTTLQALNGKTIADFNLYVLYKPYLHNAAADNSGSTVVANGNAYLVAGSGDNSEFSAVRASLGWTVENGVTMVSSGYYGVNDGWQDLLGGATPSHAMKWAYNSAPSGNIGQMGWLATAGNSATSVSFLVAVGYGPSRAAAIAAVDATLGGNVATQQASYDAAWHLYAGGLSNQNGTADDQYYLSAMTLKCMQDKSNGAMIAGIGTPWGSSKTNNDVGGYHVVWSRDMYKFANALITAGDAASAADAVNWLFNVDMDPSTGRFPQNAFVSGQPHWNKTQMDEQAMPIILAYRLGPSVYNPLWPKIRLTANYIYSTGPRTDEERWEENPGYSPSTIAAEIAGLVDAAEIALANGDAADAANWLNAADYWQQNVTAWTYTQVGCPDIGSNCNGTSLYIRINPAGAQGGSPPGGWNPSANPNPNLSVAIGNNGGTHRAIDIVDGGFLELVRMGVKRPNDPTILATLVPYDGVIEQTIGGAANPAWFRYNFDGYGENNAGGPFDGTTGRGRLWPIFDAERGNYEIAAKGAGSAGVPYLAALKAFSTPQGFIPEQIWNPSTTLPGDVDVPSGWPVTTGAAFAPGAITGSMEPLNWAQGEYISLLANIAAGRVIDIPAAVCARYYACIAAPGPGEVEVDISVNASTQFGQYMYVTGNTAALGQWNPNLGLPVDSSTYPVWKNAINLPAGQSIEYKYYRKNPDGGVTWECYPGHG
;
A
#
# COMPACT_ATOMS: atom_id res chain seq x y z
N MET A 1 -15.13 32.95 -7.65
CA MET A 1 -15.28 33.52 -8.99
C MET A 1 -15.86 32.43 -9.87
N ARG A 2 -17.12 32.57 -10.21
CA ARG A 2 -17.82 31.57 -11.05
C ARG A 2 -17.32 31.71 -12.50
N LEU A 3 -16.86 30.60 -13.09
CA LEU A 3 -16.77 30.50 -14.55
C LEU A 3 -17.73 29.39 -14.99
N THR A 4 -18.81 29.85 -15.62
CA THR A 4 -19.74 29.06 -16.42
C THR A 4 -19.07 28.77 -17.77
N SER A 5 -18.86 27.50 -18.12
CA SER A 5 -18.47 27.10 -19.48
C SER A 5 -19.73 26.94 -20.34
N LEU A 6 -19.89 27.77 -21.35
CA LEU A 6 -20.87 27.64 -22.41
C LEU A 6 -20.50 26.47 -23.35
N LEU A 7 -21.43 25.55 -23.51
CA LEU A 7 -21.46 24.61 -24.63
C LEU A 7 -21.83 25.33 -25.90
N GLY A 8 -20.90 25.39 -26.84
CA GLY A 8 -21.19 25.83 -28.22
C GLY A 8 -21.56 24.62 -29.06
N PHE A 9 -22.86 24.47 -29.36
CA PHE A 9 -23.33 23.56 -30.40
C PHE A 9 -23.15 24.23 -31.76
N ALA A 10 -22.32 23.64 -32.62
CA ALA A 10 -22.31 23.93 -34.04
C ALA A 10 -23.18 22.88 -34.74
N ALA A 11 -24.34 23.35 -35.24
CA ALA A 11 -25.21 22.53 -36.06
C ALA A 11 -24.59 22.36 -37.45
N CYS A 12 -24.38 21.15 -37.92
CA CYS A 12 -24.18 20.80 -39.31
C CYS A 12 -25.49 20.24 -39.87
N LEU A 13 -25.90 20.79 -40.98
CA LEU A 13 -27.17 20.53 -41.69
C LEU A 13 -27.29 19.07 -42.13
N ALA A 14 -28.50 18.58 -41.99
CA ALA A 14 -28.97 17.33 -42.55
C ALA A 14 -29.07 17.39 -44.10
N ALA A 15 -28.57 16.36 -44.75
CA ALA A 15 -28.91 16.02 -46.12
C ALA A 15 -29.62 14.66 -46.14
N SER A 16 -30.69 14.65 -46.85
CA SER A 16 -31.80 13.73 -47.02
C SER A 16 -31.52 12.26 -47.28
N VAL A 17 -32.38 11.49 -46.68
CA VAL A 17 -32.95 10.17 -46.99
C VAL A 17 -32.72 9.60 -48.37
N GLY A 18 -32.09 8.44 -48.43
CA GLY A 18 -32.13 7.55 -49.60
C GLY A 18 -32.16 6.10 -49.12
N SER A 19 -33.14 5.38 -49.50
CA SER A 19 -33.45 3.95 -49.50
C SER A 19 -32.32 2.93 -49.13
N GLY A 20 -32.66 1.95 -48.29
CA GLY A 20 -31.96 0.79 -47.89
C GLY A 20 -30.85 0.21 -48.77
N GLY A 21 -29.63 0.72 -48.64
CA GLY A 21 -28.42 0.08 -49.04
C GLY A 21 -27.64 -0.30 -47.80
N ALA A 22 -26.97 -1.46 -47.84
CA ALA A 22 -26.05 -1.88 -46.78
C ALA A 22 -25.15 -0.70 -46.38
N LEU A 23 -25.19 -0.34 -45.09
CA LEU A 23 -24.39 0.80 -44.60
C LEU A 23 -22.91 0.52 -44.89
N ALA A 24 -22.25 1.39 -45.63
CA ALA A 24 -20.82 1.27 -45.93
C ALA A 24 -20.05 1.33 -44.62
N GLN A 25 -19.25 0.30 -44.33
CA GLN A 25 -18.40 0.28 -43.17
C GLN A 25 -17.32 1.37 -43.25
N ALA A 26 -17.18 2.16 -42.19
CA ALA A 26 -16.13 3.15 -42.09
C ALA A 26 -14.81 2.45 -41.87
N THR A 27 -13.92 2.54 -42.85
CA THR A 27 -12.55 1.97 -42.82
C THR A 27 -11.50 3.06 -42.99
N GLY A 28 -10.21 2.72 -42.85
CA GLY A 28 -9.11 3.68 -42.92
C GLY A 28 -8.70 4.22 -41.55
N ALA A 29 -8.09 5.37 -41.51
CA ALA A 29 -7.71 6.03 -40.26
C ALA A 29 -8.95 6.60 -39.54
N ALA A 30 -8.98 6.47 -38.22
CA ALA A 30 -10.02 7.06 -37.39
C ALA A 30 -10.00 8.58 -37.52
N PRO A 31 -11.16 9.25 -37.77
CA PRO A 31 -11.24 10.70 -37.84
C PRO A 31 -11.23 11.35 -36.45
N ASN A 32 -11.07 12.67 -36.43
CA ASN A 32 -11.29 13.50 -35.25
C ASN A 32 -10.44 13.09 -34.02
N CYS A 33 -9.12 13.21 -34.13
CA CYS A 33 -8.21 13.08 -32.98
C CYS A 33 -8.67 13.96 -31.80
N CYS A 34 -8.35 13.67 -30.51
CA CYS A 34 -7.42 12.63 -30.05
C CYS A 34 -8.00 11.85 -28.89
N GLY A 35 -9.28 11.94 -28.64
CA GLY A 35 -9.98 11.27 -27.55
C GLY A 35 -9.81 11.93 -26.17
N SER A 36 -10.62 11.51 -25.24
CA SER A 36 -10.51 11.88 -23.83
C SER A 36 -9.61 10.89 -23.09
N PRO A 37 -8.98 11.27 -21.97
CA PRO A 37 -8.27 10.33 -21.13
C PRO A 37 -9.18 9.17 -20.74
N PRO A 38 -8.78 7.91 -20.92
CA PRO A 38 -9.50 6.79 -20.34
C PRO A 38 -9.37 6.85 -18.83
N PHE A 39 -10.47 6.66 -18.12
CA PHE A 39 -10.42 6.41 -16.68
C PHE A 39 -10.03 4.97 -16.43
N THR A 40 -9.21 4.74 -15.42
CA THR A 40 -9.08 3.44 -14.78
C THR A 40 -10.29 3.21 -13.88
N ASP A 41 -10.62 1.95 -13.62
CA ASP A 41 -11.67 1.63 -12.67
C ASP A 41 -11.20 1.92 -11.24
N SER A 42 -12.15 2.05 -10.30
CA SER A 42 -11.85 2.31 -8.88
C SER A 42 -10.81 1.32 -8.33
N SER A 43 -10.09 1.76 -7.30
CA SER A 43 -9.17 0.87 -6.59
C SER A 43 -9.84 -0.28 -5.83
N GLN A 44 -11.15 -0.35 -5.76
CA GLN A 44 -11.91 -1.47 -5.20
C GLN A 44 -11.74 -2.74 -6.06
N LYS A 45 -10.56 -3.35 -5.98
CA LYS A 45 -10.20 -4.48 -6.85
C LYS A 45 -10.83 -5.79 -6.41
N SER A 46 -11.37 -6.52 -7.37
CA SER A 46 -11.89 -7.88 -7.17
C SER A 46 -10.86 -8.97 -7.51
N MET A 47 -9.75 -8.59 -8.13
CA MET A 47 -8.68 -9.49 -8.56
C MET A 47 -7.34 -8.75 -8.53
N VAL A 48 -6.29 -9.47 -8.12
CA VAL A 48 -4.88 -9.07 -8.26
C VAL A 48 -4.08 -10.29 -8.64
N GLY A 49 -3.11 -10.17 -9.54
CA GLY A 49 -2.31 -11.34 -9.91
C GLY A 49 -1.07 -11.04 -10.75
N THR A 50 -0.18 -12.00 -10.77
CA THR A 50 1.02 -12.07 -11.60
C THR A 50 1.46 -13.53 -11.72
N ALA A 51 2.29 -13.88 -12.68
CA ALA A 51 2.96 -15.18 -12.71
C ALA A 51 4.18 -15.11 -11.76
N VAL A 52 4.04 -15.70 -10.55
CA VAL A 52 5.08 -15.67 -9.51
C VAL A 52 6.30 -16.48 -9.95
N ASN A 53 7.50 -15.98 -9.64
CA ASN A 53 8.79 -16.63 -9.94
C ASN A 53 8.95 -17.05 -11.42
N ALA A 54 8.29 -16.34 -12.33
CA ALA A 54 8.27 -16.63 -13.76
C ALA A 54 9.06 -15.55 -14.54
N PRO A 55 10.33 -15.74 -14.83
CA PRO A 55 11.16 -14.73 -15.50
C PRO A 55 10.74 -14.46 -16.96
N GLY A 56 9.92 -15.33 -17.55
CA GLY A 56 9.35 -15.14 -18.89
C GLY A 56 8.16 -14.19 -18.93
N SER A 57 7.60 -13.82 -17.78
CA SER A 57 6.40 -12.99 -17.66
C SER A 57 6.66 -11.76 -16.80
N SER A 58 6.51 -10.57 -17.38
CA SER A 58 6.72 -9.29 -16.70
C SER A 58 5.41 -8.52 -16.50
N ILE A 59 4.25 -9.20 -16.49
CA ILE A 59 2.98 -8.54 -16.28
C ILE A 59 2.44 -8.73 -14.86
N TYR A 60 1.68 -7.73 -14.43
CA TYR A 60 0.86 -7.71 -13.22
C TYR A 60 -0.53 -7.24 -13.64
N PHE A 61 -1.57 -7.74 -13.01
CA PHE A 61 -2.93 -7.41 -13.42
C PHE A 61 -3.87 -7.25 -12.24
N THR A 62 -4.91 -6.47 -12.46
CA THR A 62 -6.04 -6.30 -11.55
C THR A 62 -7.35 -6.56 -12.26
N GLY A 63 -8.42 -6.69 -11.48
CA GLY A 63 -9.78 -6.72 -12.00
C GLY A 63 -10.75 -5.96 -11.11
N TYR A 64 -11.81 -5.47 -11.73
CA TYR A 64 -12.86 -4.70 -11.10
C TYR A 64 -14.22 -5.18 -11.62
N GLU A 65 -15.17 -5.42 -10.73
CA GLU A 65 -16.55 -5.83 -11.10
C GLU A 65 -16.64 -6.96 -12.13
N GLY A 66 -15.67 -7.86 -12.13
CA GLY A 66 -15.65 -9.05 -12.99
C GLY A 66 -14.92 -8.88 -14.32
N ASP A 67 -14.48 -7.70 -14.69
CA ASP A 67 -13.62 -7.47 -15.86
C ASP A 67 -12.12 -7.34 -15.50
N VAL A 68 -11.27 -7.27 -16.52
CA VAL A 68 -9.85 -6.89 -16.35
C VAL A 68 -9.78 -5.38 -16.30
N SER A 69 -9.29 -4.88 -15.18
CA SER A 69 -9.03 -3.46 -14.98
C SER A 69 -7.61 -3.12 -15.47
N GLU A 70 -6.66 -2.80 -14.59
CA GLU A 70 -5.33 -2.46 -15.05
C GLU A 70 -4.47 -3.69 -15.35
N VAL A 71 -3.58 -3.55 -16.34
CA VAL A 71 -2.43 -4.43 -16.55
C VAL A 71 -1.18 -3.57 -16.58
N TYR A 72 -0.14 -3.98 -15.86
CA TYR A 72 1.15 -3.30 -15.77
C TYR A 72 2.22 -4.11 -16.49
N TYR A 73 3.10 -3.42 -17.22
CA TYR A 73 4.22 -3.96 -17.95
C TYR A 73 5.23 -2.85 -18.26
N PRO A 74 6.55 -3.05 -18.23
CA PRO A 74 7.26 -4.28 -17.81
C PRO A 74 7.48 -4.34 -16.28
N THR A 75 7.18 -3.26 -15.55
CA THR A 75 7.32 -3.15 -14.10
C THR A 75 5.96 -2.95 -13.44
N VAL A 76 5.89 -3.22 -12.14
CA VAL A 76 4.61 -3.17 -11.39
C VAL A 76 4.02 -1.75 -11.28
N ASP A 77 4.81 -0.72 -11.54
CA ASP A 77 4.41 0.70 -11.54
C ASP A 77 4.15 1.27 -12.94
N THR A 78 4.31 0.47 -13.99
CA THR A 78 4.13 0.93 -15.38
C THR A 78 2.82 0.42 -15.95
N LEU A 79 1.79 1.28 -15.90
CA LEU A 79 0.48 0.98 -16.45
C LEU A 79 0.56 0.84 -17.98
N ALA A 80 -0.01 -0.26 -18.50
CA ALA A 80 -0.01 -0.60 -19.92
C ALA A 80 -1.44 -0.79 -20.47
N THR A 81 -2.42 -1.11 -19.61
CA THR A 81 -3.84 -1.22 -19.97
C THR A 81 -4.68 -0.60 -18.88
N ALA A 82 -5.67 0.22 -19.25
CA ALA A 82 -6.63 0.79 -18.31
C ALA A 82 -7.85 -0.12 -18.10
N ASN A 83 -8.29 -0.84 -19.15
CA ASN A 83 -9.44 -1.74 -19.05
C ASN A 83 -9.54 -2.67 -20.27
N MET A 84 -10.03 -3.89 -20.04
CA MET A 84 -10.45 -4.82 -21.08
C MET A 84 -11.73 -5.55 -20.65
N GLU A 85 -12.82 -5.36 -21.38
CA GLU A 85 -14.15 -5.86 -21.05
C GLU A 85 -14.88 -6.43 -22.26
N PHE A 86 -15.97 -7.17 -22.03
CA PHE A 86 -16.89 -7.59 -23.08
C PHE A 86 -18.09 -6.68 -23.17
N LEU A 87 -18.53 -6.40 -24.43
CA LEU A 87 -19.85 -5.87 -24.72
C LEU A 87 -20.66 -6.96 -25.39
N ILE A 88 -21.91 -7.15 -24.95
CA ILE A 88 -22.78 -8.23 -25.41
C ILE A 88 -24.04 -7.65 -26.02
N GLY A 89 -24.16 -7.72 -27.36
CA GLY A 89 -25.36 -7.36 -28.11
C GLY A 89 -26.14 -8.58 -28.53
N ASP A 90 -27.37 -8.36 -29.00
CA ASP A 90 -28.13 -9.39 -29.70
C ASP A 90 -27.94 -9.31 -31.23
N ALA A 91 -28.14 -10.43 -31.91
CA ALA A 91 -28.02 -10.52 -33.38
C ALA A 91 -29.03 -9.64 -34.13
N ALA A 92 -30.09 -9.19 -33.45
CA ALA A 92 -31.08 -8.25 -34.00
C ALA A 92 -30.73 -6.79 -33.82
N ASN A 93 -29.62 -6.50 -33.12
CA ASN A 93 -29.13 -5.16 -32.78
C ASN A 93 -30.16 -4.30 -32.00
N THR A 94 -30.83 -4.92 -31.03
CA THR A 94 -31.84 -4.25 -30.18
C THR A 94 -31.28 -3.76 -28.88
N PHE A 95 -30.17 -4.35 -28.40
CA PHE A 95 -29.47 -3.94 -27.20
C PHE A 95 -27.96 -4.23 -27.31
N VAL A 96 -27.19 -3.56 -26.45
CA VAL A 96 -25.83 -3.92 -26.06
C VAL A 96 -25.70 -3.72 -24.57
N ASP A 97 -25.26 -4.76 -23.87
CA ASP A 97 -24.95 -4.75 -22.45
C ASP A 97 -23.45 -4.55 -22.25
N GLU A 98 -23.07 -3.73 -21.29
CA GLU A 98 -21.71 -3.64 -20.77
C GLU A 98 -21.54 -4.67 -19.65
N GLU A 99 -20.50 -5.48 -19.71
CA GLU A 99 -20.27 -6.60 -18.81
C GLU A 99 -20.26 -6.14 -17.34
N LYS A 100 -19.44 -5.16 -16.98
CA LYS A 100 -19.26 -4.71 -15.60
C LYS A 100 -20.52 -4.10 -14.96
N LEU A 101 -21.48 -3.63 -15.76
CA LEU A 101 -22.75 -3.12 -15.24
C LEU A 101 -23.79 -4.21 -14.93
N GLN A 102 -23.42 -5.49 -15.10
CA GLN A 102 -24.33 -6.60 -14.87
C GLN A 102 -24.09 -7.23 -13.49
N SER A 103 -24.87 -8.28 -13.17
CA SER A 103 -24.65 -9.05 -11.94
C SER A 103 -23.40 -9.91 -12.07
N TRP A 104 -22.41 -9.64 -11.25
CA TRP A 104 -21.12 -10.31 -11.28
C TRP A 104 -20.77 -11.01 -9.97
N THR A 105 -19.90 -12.00 -10.05
CA THR A 105 -19.27 -12.68 -8.91
C THR A 105 -17.82 -13.00 -9.26
N VAL A 106 -16.90 -12.67 -8.39
CA VAL A 106 -15.48 -13.00 -8.53
C VAL A 106 -15.05 -13.90 -7.38
N THR A 107 -14.39 -14.99 -7.69
CA THR A 107 -13.89 -15.97 -6.72
C THR A 107 -12.45 -16.36 -7.03
N GLN A 108 -11.74 -16.81 -6.02
CA GLN A 108 -10.45 -17.48 -6.12
C GLN A 108 -10.69 -18.99 -6.00
N PRO A 109 -10.76 -19.76 -7.11
CA PRO A 109 -11.12 -21.18 -7.06
C PRO A 109 -10.10 -22.05 -6.34
N ASP A 110 -8.88 -21.57 -6.24
CA ASP A 110 -7.76 -22.20 -5.54
C ASP A 110 -7.15 -21.18 -4.57
N PRO A 111 -7.34 -21.33 -3.26
CA PRO A 111 -6.90 -20.34 -2.27
C PRO A 111 -5.36 -20.26 -2.09
N ARG A 112 -4.62 -21.03 -2.89
CA ARG A 112 -3.14 -20.99 -2.94
C ARG A 112 -2.63 -20.59 -4.33
N SER A 113 -3.50 -19.97 -5.16
CA SER A 113 -3.14 -19.45 -6.47
C SER A 113 -3.81 -18.10 -6.73
N MET A 114 -3.10 -17.13 -7.31
CA MET A 114 -3.65 -15.85 -7.71
C MET A 114 -4.33 -15.90 -9.08
N ARG A 115 -4.98 -17.04 -9.37
CA ARG A 115 -5.87 -17.24 -10.51
C ARG A 115 -7.30 -16.97 -10.09
N TRP A 116 -8.02 -16.19 -10.89
CA TRP A 116 -9.37 -15.72 -10.58
C TRP A 116 -10.42 -16.27 -11.53
N GLN A 117 -11.62 -16.46 -11.04
CA GLN A 117 -12.79 -16.75 -11.86
C GLN A 117 -13.83 -15.66 -11.67
N ALA A 118 -14.22 -15.04 -12.78
CA ALA A 118 -15.31 -14.07 -12.83
C ALA A 118 -16.50 -14.66 -13.58
N ILE A 119 -17.70 -14.49 -13.03
CA ILE A 119 -18.97 -14.89 -13.66
C ILE A 119 -19.86 -13.66 -13.72
N THR A 120 -20.23 -13.23 -14.91
CA THR A 120 -21.15 -12.12 -15.15
C THR A 120 -22.40 -12.61 -15.84
N THR A 121 -23.58 -12.20 -15.38
CA THR A 121 -24.86 -12.72 -15.88
C THR A 121 -25.87 -11.62 -16.10
N ASN A 122 -26.50 -11.60 -17.30
CA ASN A 122 -27.74 -10.90 -17.54
C ASN A 122 -28.85 -11.90 -17.86
N ARG A 123 -29.69 -12.22 -16.88
CA ARG A 123 -30.79 -13.17 -17.03
C ARG A 123 -31.91 -12.59 -17.91
N GLY A 124 -32.11 -11.27 -17.93
CA GLY A 124 -33.12 -10.60 -18.73
C GLY A 124 -32.85 -10.75 -20.22
N HIS A 125 -31.60 -10.50 -20.61
CA HIS A 125 -31.15 -10.65 -22.00
C HIS A 125 -30.69 -12.09 -22.34
N GLY A 126 -30.54 -12.96 -21.32
CA GLY A 126 -30.37 -14.39 -21.52
C GLY A 126 -28.94 -14.81 -21.85
N TRP A 127 -27.94 -14.24 -21.22
CA TRP A 127 -26.55 -14.64 -21.39
C TRP A 127 -25.79 -14.69 -20.04
N GLN A 128 -24.73 -15.48 -20.04
CA GLN A 128 -23.74 -15.53 -18.96
C GLN A 128 -22.32 -15.66 -19.56
N ILE A 129 -21.37 -14.91 -18.99
CA ILE A 129 -19.95 -15.05 -19.29
C ILE A 129 -19.25 -15.58 -18.04
N THR A 130 -18.43 -16.62 -18.22
CA THR A 130 -17.50 -17.13 -17.21
C THR A 130 -16.09 -16.94 -17.73
N LYS A 131 -15.23 -16.28 -16.95
CA LYS A 131 -13.81 -16.04 -17.27
C LYS A 131 -12.93 -16.68 -16.22
N THR A 132 -11.87 -17.36 -16.64
CA THR A 132 -10.71 -17.69 -15.80
C THR A 132 -9.54 -16.84 -16.24
N ILE A 133 -8.97 -16.06 -15.31
CA ILE A 133 -8.00 -14.99 -15.60
C ILE A 133 -6.70 -15.29 -14.87
N PHE A 134 -5.58 -15.31 -15.61
CA PHE A 134 -4.24 -15.51 -15.09
C PHE A 134 -3.18 -15.06 -16.09
N ALA A 135 -1.94 -14.82 -15.62
CA ALA A 135 -0.80 -14.46 -16.47
C ALA A 135 -0.12 -15.73 -17.01
N ASP A 136 0.28 -15.73 -18.29
CA ASP A 136 1.11 -16.81 -18.85
C ASP A 136 2.49 -16.84 -18.16
N PRO A 137 2.92 -17.96 -17.56
CA PRO A 137 4.23 -18.02 -16.92
C PRO A 137 5.43 -17.91 -17.89
N SER A 138 5.20 -18.16 -19.16
CA SER A 138 6.26 -18.22 -20.18
C SER A 138 6.37 -16.96 -21.02
N ASN A 139 5.34 -16.14 -21.03
CA ASN A 139 5.25 -14.93 -21.87
C ASN A 139 4.60 -13.78 -21.11
N SER A 140 4.94 -12.54 -21.45
CA SER A 140 4.26 -11.35 -20.90
C SER A 140 2.87 -11.19 -21.52
N THR A 141 1.97 -12.13 -21.19
CA THR A 141 0.62 -12.20 -21.76
C THR A 141 -0.42 -12.49 -20.66
N LEU A 142 -1.48 -11.72 -20.62
CA LEU A 142 -2.66 -12.00 -19.80
C LEU A 142 -3.60 -12.91 -20.60
N ILE A 143 -4.11 -13.98 -19.96
CA ILE A 143 -5.05 -14.93 -20.52
C ILE A 143 -6.42 -14.75 -19.86
N GLN A 144 -7.46 -14.56 -20.67
CA GLN A 144 -8.84 -14.76 -20.28
C GLN A 144 -9.39 -16.01 -20.99
N GLN A 145 -9.50 -17.11 -20.26
CA GLN A 145 -10.22 -18.28 -20.73
C GLN A 145 -11.72 -18.05 -20.50
N THR A 146 -12.45 -17.80 -21.56
CA THR A 146 -13.82 -17.30 -21.53
C THR A 146 -14.80 -18.33 -22.06
N THR A 147 -15.95 -18.46 -21.41
CA THR A 147 -17.12 -19.24 -21.89
C THR A 147 -18.31 -18.31 -21.91
N LEU A 148 -18.88 -18.06 -23.10
CA LEU A 148 -20.21 -17.47 -23.25
C LEU A 148 -21.23 -18.58 -23.23
N GLN A 149 -22.25 -18.47 -22.38
CA GLN A 149 -23.41 -19.38 -22.29
C GLN A 149 -24.68 -18.60 -22.62
N ALA A 150 -25.40 -19.10 -23.57
CA ALA A 150 -26.74 -18.66 -23.90
C ALA A 150 -27.76 -19.29 -22.92
N LEU A 151 -28.67 -18.50 -22.40
CA LEU A 151 -29.73 -18.89 -21.47
C LEU A 151 -31.09 -18.76 -22.10
N ASN A 152 -32.13 -19.15 -21.39
CA ASN A 152 -33.54 -18.95 -21.79
C ASN A 152 -33.90 -19.53 -23.17
N GLY A 153 -33.28 -20.63 -23.57
CA GLY A 153 -33.55 -21.29 -24.87
C GLY A 153 -32.88 -20.61 -26.06
N LYS A 154 -32.00 -19.62 -25.84
CA LYS A 154 -31.17 -19.00 -26.87
C LYS A 154 -29.97 -19.85 -27.25
N THR A 155 -29.31 -19.49 -28.33
CA THR A 155 -28.06 -20.06 -28.85
C THR A 155 -26.99 -18.98 -28.94
N ILE A 156 -25.75 -19.37 -29.16
CA ILE A 156 -24.66 -18.41 -29.34
C ILE A 156 -24.88 -17.49 -30.55
N ALA A 157 -25.56 -18.00 -31.60
CA ALA A 157 -25.91 -17.22 -32.79
C ALA A 157 -26.86 -16.03 -32.49
N ASP A 158 -27.57 -16.06 -31.36
CA ASP A 158 -28.44 -14.96 -30.93
C ASP A 158 -27.68 -13.77 -30.35
N PHE A 159 -26.34 -13.84 -30.21
CA PHE A 159 -25.52 -12.82 -29.59
C PHE A 159 -24.37 -12.32 -30.48
N ASN A 160 -24.16 -11.01 -30.44
CA ASN A 160 -22.96 -10.35 -30.92
C ASN A 160 -22.05 -10.10 -29.71
N LEU A 161 -20.82 -10.61 -29.74
CA LEU A 161 -19.87 -10.49 -28.64
C LEU A 161 -18.67 -9.66 -29.09
N TYR A 162 -18.39 -8.59 -28.35
CA TYR A 162 -17.30 -7.67 -28.63
C TYR A 162 -16.28 -7.67 -27.48
N VAL A 163 -14.98 -7.54 -27.82
CA VAL A 163 -13.91 -7.23 -26.89
C VAL A 163 -13.60 -5.74 -27.00
N LEU A 164 -13.81 -4.98 -25.95
CA LEU A 164 -13.39 -3.59 -25.84
C LEU A 164 -12.06 -3.54 -25.09
N TYR A 165 -11.08 -2.82 -25.61
CA TYR A 165 -9.73 -2.71 -25.08
C TYR A 165 -9.27 -1.24 -25.03
N LYS A 166 -8.79 -0.82 -23.85
CA LYS A 166 -8.31 0.55 -23.59
C LYS A 166 -6.83 0.48 -23.20
N PRO A 167 -5.89 0.63 -24.14
CA PRO A 167 -4.46 0.71 -23.83
C PRO A 167 -4.14 1.98 -23.05
N TYR A 168 -3.11 1.87 -22.19
CA TYR A 168 -2.54 2.98 -21.41
C TYR A 168 -1.02 2.80 -21.29
N LEU A 169 -0.37 2.64 -22.44
CA LEU A 169 1.02 2.21 -22.49
C LEU A 169 1.97 3.26 -21.90
N HIS A 170 2.95 2.76 -21.14
CA HIS A 170 4.05 3.55 -20.59
C HIS A 170 3.56 4.67 -19.64
N ASN A 171 2.54 4.40 -18.81
CA ASN A 171 1.91 5.38 -17.91
C ASN A 171 1.36 6.63 -18.64
N ALA A 172 1.12 6.57 -19.95
CA ALA A 172 0.68 7.69 -20.76
C ALA A 172 -0.32 7.24 -21.82
N ALA A 173 -1.55 7.77 -21.82
CA ALA A 173 -2.55 7.41 -22.81
C ALA A 173 -2.63 8.41 -23.97
N ALA A 174 -2.24 9.67 -23.75
CA ALA A 174 -2.49 10.79 -24.67
C ALA A 174 -1.75 10.71 -26.02
N ASP A 175 -0.68 9.95 -26.07
CA ASP A 175 0.18 9.80 -27.24
C ASP A 175 0.25 8.36 -27.77
N ASN A 176 -0.56 7.46 -27.20
CA ASN A 176 -0.59 6.09 -27.70
C ASN A 176 -1.08 6.05 -29.17
N SER A 177 -0.65 5.04 -29.88
CA SER A 177 -1.12 4.72 -31.23
C SER A 177 -1.91 3.43 -31.23
N GLY A 178 -2.98 3.36 -32.05
CA GLY A 178 -3.74 2.13 -32.25
C GLY A 178 -3.69 1.70 -33.72
N SER A 179 -3.61 0.42 -33.98
CA SER A 179 -3.68 -0.14 -35.33
C SER A 179 -4.28 -1.53 -35.37
N THR A 180 -4.98 -1.86 -36.45
CA THR A 180 -5.35 -3.23 -36.78
C THR A 180 -4.27 -3.83 -37.70
N VAL A 181 -3.73 -4.98 -37.31
CA VAL A 181 -2.59 -5.61 -38.00
C VAL A 181 -2.97 -7.02 -38.42
N VAL A 182 -2.69 -7.39 -39.67
CA VAL A 182 -2.78 -8.77 -40.12
C VAL A 182 -1.37 -9.36 -40.18
N ALA A 183 -1.15 -10.38 -39.38
CA ALA A 183 0.14 -11.11 -39.34
C ALA A 183 -0.15 -12.60 -39.09
N ASN A 184 0.70 -13.48 -39.57
CA ASN A 184 0.59 -14.93 -39.35
C ASN A 184 -0.80 -15.50 -39.69
N GLY A 185 -1.54 -14.91 -40.60
CA GLY A 185 -2.89 -15.31 -41.00
C GLY A 185 -4.00 -14.87 -40.03
N ASN A 186 -3.69 -14.06 -39.01
CA ASN A 186 -4.62 -13.56 -38.01
C ASN A 186 -4.65 -12.03 -37.99
N ALA A 187 -5.75 -11.47 -37.50
CA ALA A 187 -5.88 -10.03 -37.24
C ALA A 187 -5.71 -9.74 -35.74
N TYR A 188 -5.04 -8.68 -35.43
CA TYR A 188 -4.72 -8.20 -34.08
C TYR A 188 -5.14 -6.75 -33.91
N LEU A 189 -5.60 -6.41 -32.70
CA LEU A 189 -5.62 -5.05 -32.21
C LEU A 189 -4.25 -4.77 -31.60
N VAL A 190 -3.53 -3.80 -32.10
CA VAL A 190 -2.16 -3.46 -31.62
C VAL A 190 -2.15 -2.00 -31.20
N ALA A 191 -1.60 -1.75 -30.01
CA ALA A 191 -1.29 -0.39 -29.58
C ALA A 191 0.22 -0.22 -29.36
N GLY A 192 0.71 1.00 -29.45
CA GLY A 192 2.09 1.38 -29.19
C GLY A 192 2.17 2.66 -28.38
N SER A 193 3.14 2.77 -27.44
CA SER A 193 3.44 3.99 -26.72
C SER A 193 3.97 5.09 -27.65
N GLY A 194 3.86 6.36 -27.24
CA GLY A 194 4.29 7.48 -28.03
C GLY A 194 5.78 7.49 -28.38
N ASP A 195 6.60 6.96 -27.49
CA ASP A 195 8.04 6.77 -27.68
C ASP A 195 8.42 5.47 -28.41
N ASN A 196 7.43 4.62 -28.71
CA ASN A 196 7.61 3.30 -29.31
C ASN A 196 8.47 2.32 -28.50
N SER A 197 8.54 2.47 -27.21
CA SER A 197 9.27 1.57 -26.31
C SER A 197 8.42 0.40 -25.81
N GLU A 198 7.08 0.53 -25.88
CA GLU A 198 6.13 -0.44 -25.37
C GLU A 198 4.99 -0.66 -26.35
N PHE A 199 4.60 -1.93 -26.52
CA PHE A 199 3.48 -2.33 -27.37
C PHE A 199 2.63 -3.38 -26.70
N SER A 200 1.32 -3.33 -27.01
CA SER A 200 0.37 -4.39 -26.71
C SER A 200 -0.24 -4.96 -27.99
N ALA A 201 -0.65 -6.24 -27.94
CA ALA A 201 -1.40 -6.90 -28.98
C ALA A 201 -2.53 -7.72 -28.37
N VAL A 202 -3.75 -7.61 -28.90
CA VAL A 202 -4.92 -8.37 -28.45
C VAL A 202 -5.38 -9.29 -29.58
N ARG A 203 -5.67 -10.55 -29.24
CA ARG A 203 -6.24 -11.56 -30.13
C ARG A 203 -7.14 -12.52 -29.39
N ALA A 204 -8.19 -13.00 -30.08
CA ALA A 204 -9.04 -14.07 -29.58
C ALA A 204 -8.84 -15.35 -30.41
N SER A 205 -8.88 -16.51 -29.76
CA SER A 205 -8.79 -17.83 -30.43
C SER A 205 -10.01 -18.14 -31.28
N LEU A 206 -11.17 -17.56 -30.97
CA LEU A 206 -12.41 -17.71 -31.77
C LEU A 206 -12.31 -17.00 -33.12
N GLY A 207 -11.37 -16.04 -33.27
CA GLY A 207 -11.26 -15.17 -34.44
C GLY A 207 -12.27 -14.03 -34.43
N TRP A 208 -12.16 -13.17 -35.43
CA TRP A 208 -13.00 -12.00 -35.60
C TRP A 208 -14.04 -12.19 -36.70
N THR A 209 -15.20 -11.62 -36.53
CA THR A 209 -16.24 -11.58 -37.58
C THR A 209 -15.72 -10.90 -38.83
N VAL A 210 -16.08 -11.44 -39.99
CA VAL A 210 -15.85 -10.81 -41.30
C VAL A 210 -17.17 -10.43 -41.90
N GLU A 211 -17.38 -9.16 -42.13
CA GLU A 211 -18.60 -8.65 -42.74
C GLU A 211 -18.25 -7.90 -44.02
N ASN A 212 -18.91 -8.24 -45.13
CA ASN A 212 -18.65 -7.69 -46.48
C ASN A 212 -17.15 -7.71 -46.87
N GLY A 213 -16.42 -8.74 -46.46
CA GLY A 213 -14.98 -8.86 -46.74
C GLY A 213 -14.07 -8.03 -45.83
N VAL A 214 -14.61 -7.33 -44.85
CA VAL A 214 -13.88 -6.55 -43.84
C VAL A 214 -13.85 -7.32 -42.52
N THR A 215 -12.67 -7.52 -41.94
CA THR A 215 -12.53 -8.02 -40.59
C THR A 215 -12.97 -6.93 -39.60
N MET A 216 -13.93 -7.27 -38.75
CA MET A 216 -14.55 -6.34 -37.79
C MET A 216 -13.69 -6.13 -36.56
N VAL A 217 -12.60 -5.40 -36.75
CA VAL A 217 -11.70 -4.87 -35.71
C VAL A 217 -11.47 -3.39 -35.98
N SER A 218 -11.46 -2.58 -34.91
CA SER A 218 -11.39 -1.12 -35.05
C SER A 218 -10.41 -0.53 -34.03
N SER A 219 -9.61 0.42 -34.46
CA SER A 219 -8.78 1.27 -33.63
C SER A 219 -9.23 2.71 -33.74
N GLY A 220 -9.92 3.21 -32.73
CA GLY A 220 -10.44 4.58 -32.65
C GLY A 220 -9.86 5.36 -31.48
N TYR A 221 -10.42 6.54 -31.24
CA TYR A 221 -10.09 7.43 -30.15
C TYR A 221 -11.17 7.33 -29.05
N TYR A 222 -10.75 7.07 -27.82
CA TYR A 222 -11.61 6.87 -26.68
C TYR A 222 -12.60 8.04 -26.48
N GLY A 223 -13.87 7.72 -26.34
CA GLY A 223 -14.95 8.69 -26.17
C GLY A 223 -15.32 9.52 -27.43
N VAL A 224 -14.66 9.27 -28.59
CA VAL A 224 -14.92 10.00 -29.86
C VAL A 224 -15.41 9.07 -30.95
N ASN A 225 -14.66 8.01 -31.25
CA ASN A 225 -14.98 7.05 -32.30
C ASN A 225 -14.43 5.65 -32.03
N ASP A 226 -14.32 5.32 -30.77
CA ASP A 226 -14.06 3.95 -30.29
C ASP A 226 -15.28 3.03 -30.51
N GLY A 227 -15.12 1.78 -30.12
CA GLY A 227 -16.17 0.81 -30.27
C GLY A 227 -17.39 1.07 -29.39
N TRP A 228 -17.22 1.67 -28.22
CA TRP A 228 -18.32 2.10 -27.36
C TRP A 228 -19.19 3.14 -28.06
N GLN A 229 -18.54 4.15 -28.67
CA GLN A 229 -19.25 5.19 -29.44
C GLN A 229 -19.95 4.64 -30.70
N ASP A 230 -19.37 3.60 -31.32
CA ASP A 230 -19.99 2.93 -32.48
C ASP A 230 -21.28 2.21 -32.10
N LEU A 231 -21.28 1.49 -31.00
CA LEU A 231 -22.41 0.69 -30.55
C LEU A 231 -23.46 1.50 -29.79
N LEU A 232 -23.06 2.37 -28.89
CA LEU A 232 -23.89 3.03 -27.88
C LEU A 232 -23.90 4.55 -27.99
N GLY A 233 -23.09 5.14 -28.85
CA GLY A 233 -23.01 6.58 -29.01
C GLY A 233 -24.22 7.20 -29.72
N GLY A 234 -24.43 8.50 -29.44
CA GLY A 234 -25.49 9.29 -30.04
C GLY A 234 -26.87 9.13 -29.40
N ALA A 235 -27.86 9.89 -29.89
CA ALA A 235 -29.23 9.91 -29.34
C ALA A 235 -30.02 8.62 -29.64
N THR A 236 -29.62 7.90 -30.66
CA THR A 236 -30.23 6.62 -31.10
C THR A 236 -29.09 5.63 -31.39
N PRO A 237 -28.66 4.88 -30.40
CA PRO A 237 -27.61 3.88 -30.58
C PRO A 237 -27.95 2.87 -31.66
N SER A 238 -26.94 2.46 -32.43
CA SER A 238 -27.19 1.50 -33.53
C SER A 238 -27.13 0.04 -33.05
N HIS A 239 -26.49 -0.21 -31.91
CA HIS A 239 -26.24 -1.51 -31.34
C HIS A 239 -25.53 -2.51 -32.29
N ALA A 240 -24.95 -1.99 -33.38
CA ALA A 240 -24.26 -2.76 -34.40
C ALA A 240 -22.90 -2.13 -34.70
N MET A 241 -21.86 -2.91 -34.74
CA MET A 241 -20.53 -2.45 -35.13
C MET A 241 -20.50 -2.08 -36.62
N LYS A 242 -20.17 -0.82 -36.92
CA LYS A 242 -20.08 -0.27 -38.27
C LYS A 242 -18.68 0.23 -38.60
N TRP A 243 -17.87 0.54 -37.60
CA TRP A 243 -16.55 1.08 -37.78
C TRP A 243 -15.49 -0.01 -37.73
N ALA A 244 -14.62 -0.02 -38.71
CA ALA A 244 -13.47 -0.91 -38.78
C ALA A 244 -12.23 -0.09 -39.13
N TYR A 245 -11.93 0.91 -38.29
CA TYR A 245 -10.79 1.79 -38.52
C TYR A 245 -9.47 1.03 -38.41
N ASN A 246 -8.61 1.19 -39.40
CA ASN A 246 -7.32 0.50 -39.46
C ASN A 246 -6.28 1.12 -38.54
N SER A 247 -6.45 2.40 -38.18
CA SER A 247 -5.48 3.10 -37.33
C SER A 247 -6.05 4.34 -36.65
N ALA A 248 -5.47 4.64 -35.47
CA ALA A 248 -5.54 5.90 -34.75
C ALA A 248 -4.10 6.27 -34.38
N PRO A 249 -3.44 7.17 -35.11
CA PRO A 249 -1.97 7.29 -35.05
C PRO A 249 -1.41 7.88 -33.74
N SER A 250 -2.14 8.71 -33.04
CA SER A 250 -1.72 9.29 -31.75
C SER A 250 -2.91 9.85 -30.99
N GLY A 251 -3.04 9.48 -29.72
CA GLY A 251 -4.12 9.96 -28.86
C GLY A 251 -4.51 8.93 -27.80
N ASN A 252 -5.59 9.20 -27.10
CA ASN A 252 -6.22 8.25 -26.17
C ASN A 252 -6.97 7.19 -26.99
N ILE A 253 -6.45 5.99 -27.02
CA ILE A 253 -6.91 4.91 -27.90
C ILE A 253 -8.02 4.08 -27.25
N GLY A 254 -9.04 3.76 -28.05
CA GLY A 254 -10.04 2.74 -27.74
C GLY A 254 -10.13 1.75 -28.91
N GLN A 255 -9.91 0.46 -28.64
CA GLN A 255 -9.94 -0.60 -29.65
C GLN A 255 -11.07 -1.56 -29.39
N MET A 256 -11.67 -2.11 -30.43
CA MET A 256 -12.73 -3.12 -30.33
C MET A 256 -12.61 -4.17 -31.42
N GLY A 257 -12.95 -5.40 -31.08
CA GLY A 257 -13.09 -6.49 -32.04
C GLY A 257 -14.40 -7.25 -31.85
N TRP A 258 -15.10 -7.56 -32.92
CA TRP A 258 -16.31 -8.39 -32.92
C TRP A 258 -15.96 -9.85 -33.16
N LEU A 259 -16.23 -10.69 -32.14
CA LEU A 259 -15.90 -12.11 -32.16
C LEU A 259 -16.82 -12.90 -33.12
N ALA A 260 -16.29 -13.96 -33.72
CA ALA A 260 -17.01 -14.78 -34.70
C ALA A 260 -18.00 -15.74 -34.01
N THR A 261 -19.16 -15.25 -33.62
CA THR A 261 -20.25 -15.99 -32.97
C THR A 261 -21.37 -16.34 -33.94
N ALA A 262 -21.46 -15.70 -35.08
CA ALA A 262 -22.55 -15.86 -36.07
C ALA A 262 -22.70 -17.32 -36.52
N GLY A 263 -23.96 -17.79 -36.60
CA GLY A 263 -24.32 -19.14 -37.08
C GLY A 263 -23.99 -20.28 -36.09
N ASN A 264 -23.45 -19.97 -34.90
CA ASN A 264 -23.18 -20.99 -33.89
C ASN A 264 -24.46 -21.35 -33.12
N SER A 265 -25.05 -22.50 -33.45
CA SER A 265 -26.29 -23.01 -32.84
C SER A 265 -26.11 -23.70 -31.48
N ALA A 266 -24.88 -23.77 -30.96
CA ALA A 266 -24.65 -24.31 -29.64
C ALA A 266 -25.18 -23.36 -28.54
N THR A 267 -25.43 -23.88 -27.36
CA THR A 267 -25.84 -23.11 -26.18
C THR A 267 -24.64 -22.51 -25.40
N SER A 268 -23.43 -22.93 -25.76
CA SER A 268 -22.21 -22.37 -25.17
C SER A 268 -21.03 -22.42 -26.14
N VAL A 269 -20.08 -21.49 -25.99
CA VAL A 269 -18.81 -21.49 -26.71
C VAL A 269 -17.70 -21.08 -25.77
N SER A 270 -16.59 -21.81 -25.79
CA SER A 270 -15.37 -21.46 -25.01
C SER A 270 -14.25 -21.04 -25.94
N PHE A 271 -13.52 -20.02 -25.54
CA PHE A 271 -12.42 -19.45 -26.30
C PHE A 271 -11.42 -18.75 -25.37
N LEU A 272 -10.29 -18.34 -25.90
CA LEU A 272 -9.29 -17.54 -25.21
C LEU A 272 -9.29 -16.13 -25.79
N VAL A 273 -9.18 -15.11 -24.91
CA VAL A 273 -8.74 -13.78 -25.27
C VAL A 273 -7.39 -13.56 -24.57
N ALA A 274 -6.41 -13.07 -25.31
CA ALA A 274 -5.08 -12.82 -24.81
C ALA A 274 -4.65 -11.41 -25.18
N VAL A 275 -4.04 -10.71 -24.21
CA VAL A 275 -3.31 -9.48 -24.44
C VAL A 275 -1.84 -9.68 -24.08
N GLY A 276 -0.96 -9.54 -25.05
CA GLY A 276 0.48 -9.70 -24.90
C GLY A 276 1.19 -8.37 -25.02
N TYR A 277 2.32 -8.25 -24.32
CA TYR A 277 3.12 -7.05 -24.27
C TYR A 277 4.55 -7.31 -24.72
N GLY A 278 5.21 -6.28 -25.19
CA GLY A 278 6.61 -6.36 -25.61
C GLY A 278 7.22 -5.03 -26.01
N PRO A 279 8.55 -4.96 -26.12
CA PRO A 279 9.28 -3.74 -26.49
C PRO A 279 9.15 -3.39 -27.99
N SER A 280 8.39 -4.14 -28.73
CA SER A 280 8.09 -3.88 -30.14
C SER A 280 6.77 -4.54 -30.53
N ARG A 281 6.13 -4.04 -31.60
CA ARG A 281 4.94 -4.64 -32.20
C ARG A 281 5.10 -6.13 -32.48
N ALA A 282 6.25 -6.52 -33.04
CA ALA A 282 6.53 -7.91 -33.36
C ALA A 282 6.64 -8.77 -32.09
N ALA A 283 7.24 -8.25 -31.02
CA ALA A 283 7.36 -8.96 -29.76
C ALA A 283 5.99 -9.16 -29.08
N ALA A 284 5.13 -8.13 -29.04
CA ALA A 284 3.77 -8.23 -28.49
C ALA A 284 2.91 -9.26 -29.27
N ILE A 285 2.96 -9.25 -30.60
CA ILE A 285 2.27 -10.25 -31.45
C ILE A 285 2.82 -11.65 -31.18
N ALA A 286 4.16 -11.80 -31.11
CA ALA A 286 4.78 -13.09 -30.86
C ALA A 286 4.41 -13.66 -29.47
N ALA A 287 4.29 -12.83 -28.44
CA ALA A 287 3.87 -13.22 -27.11
C ALA A 287 2.43 -13.78 -27.13
N VAL A 288 1.48 -13.07 -27.78
CA VAL A 288 0.10 -13.56 -27.96
C VAL A 288 0.05 -14.86 -28.75
N ASP A 289 0.79 -14.96 -29.85
CA ASP A 289 0.80 -16.16 -30.67
C ASP A 289 1.37 -17.37 -29.94
N ALA A 290 2.46 -17.19 -29.19
CA ALA A 290 3.04 -18.24 -28.37
C ALA A 290 2.05 -18.72 -27.30
N THR A 291 1.36 -17.79 -26.62
CA THR A 291 0.36 -18.11 -25.61
C THR A 291 -0.85 -18.83 -26.18
N LEU A 292 -1.46 -18.32 -27.26
CA LEU A 292 -2.64 -18.93 -27.89
C LEU A 292 -2.31 -20.21 -28.67
N GLY A 293 -1.06 -20.39 -29.11
CA GLY A 293 -0.55 -21.62 -29.71
C GLY A 293 -0.23 -22.71 -28.69
N GLY A 294 -0.14 -22.34 -27.40
CA GLY A 294 0.12 -23.26 -26.30
C GLY A 294 -1.14 -24.05 -25.85
N ASN A 295 -0.93 -24.90 -24.84
CA ASN A 295 -2.04 -25.61 -24.18
C ASN A 295 -2.42 -24.85 -22.90
N VAL A 296 -3.59 -24.23 -22.88
CA VAL A 296 -4.06 -23.40 -21.76
C VAL A 296 -4.14 -24.17 -20.44
N ALA A 297 -4.49 -25.47 -20.47
CA ALA A 297 -4.53 -26.27 -19.24
C ALA A 297 -3.11 -26.49 -18.66
N THR A 298 -2.11 -26.64 -19.52
CA THR A 298 -0.70 -26.74 -19.09
C THR A 298 -0.20 -25.40 -18.54
N GLN A 299 -0.55 -24.28 -19.20
CA GLN A 299 -0.20 -22.94 -18.74
C GLN A 299 -0.79 -22.64 -17.37
N GLN A 300 -2.10 -22.96 -17.21
CA GLN A 300 -2.79 -22.82 -15.94
C GLN A 300 -2.16 -23.69 -14.85
N ALA A 301 -1.90 -24.98 -15.15
CA ALA A 301 -1.27 -25.88 -14.19
C ALA A 301 0.14 -25.41 -13.76
N SER A 302 0.90 -24.84 -14.68
CA SER A 302 2.22 -24.25 -14.37
C SER A 302 2.09 -23.00 -13.51
N TYR A 303 1.10 -22.16 -13.78
CA TYR A 303 0.78 -20.98 -12.97
C TYR A 303 0.39 -21.36 -11.53
N ASP A 304 -0.56 -22.29 -11.39
CA ASP A 304 -1.02 -22.77 -10.09
C ASP A 304 0.12 -23.44 -9.31
N ALA A 305 0.96 -24.27 -9.98
CA ALA A 305 2.07 -24.96 -9.34
C ALA A 305 3.14 -23.97 -8.77
N ALA A 306 3.42 -22.87 -9.46
CA ALA A 306 4.35 -21.85 -8.98
C ALA A 306 3.80 -21.15 -7.72
N TRP A 307 2.52 -20.82 -7.70
CA TRP A 307 1.86 -20.25 -6.53
C TRP A 307 1.76 -21.24 -5.37
N HIS A 308 1.47 -22.51 -5.62
CA HIS A 308 1.50 -23.56 -4.59
C HIS A 308 2.88 -23.71 -3.97
N LEU A 309 3.94 -23.64 -4.78
CA LEU A 309 5.31 -23.68 -4.29
C LEU A 309 5.61 -22.47 -3.39
N TYR A 310 5.21 -21.28 -3.80
CA TYR A 310 5.36 -20.07 -3.00
C TYR A 310 4.59 -20.18 -1.68
N ALA A 311 3.29 -20.42 -1.73
CA ALA A 311 2.44 -20.53 -0.55
C ALA A 311 2.87 -21.67 0.39
N GLY A 312 3.32 -22.81 -0.18
CA GLY A 312 3.86 -23.93 0.58
C GLY A 312 5.18 -23.67 1.29
N GLY A 313 5.92 -22.64 0.86
CA GLY A 313 7.14 -22.16 1.52
C GLY A 313 6.89 -21.23 2.70
N LEU A 314 5.67 -20.69 2.84
CA LEU A 314 5.33 -19.78 3.93
C LEU A 314 5.13 -20.52 5.26
N SER A 315 5.39 -19.83 6.36
CA SER A 315 5.10 -20.33 7.71
C SER A 315 3.60 -20.55 7.90
N ASN A 316 3.22 -21.69 8.44
CA ASN A 316 1.82 -21.95 8.79
C ASN A 316 1.39 -21.35 10.15
N GLN A 317 2.23 -20.51 10.74
CA GLN A 317 1.97 -19.81 12.00
C GLN A 317 1.45 -20.77 13.10
N ASN A 318 2.16 -21.87 13.33
CA ASN A 318 1.77 -22.91 14.27
C ASN A 318 0.39 -23.55 13.99
N GLY A 319 -0.03 -23.56 12.72
CA GLY A 319 -1.32 -24.09 12.30
C GLY A 319 -2.49 -23.11 12.42
N THR A 320 -2.23 -21.82 12.66
CA THR A 320 -3.28 -20.77 12.75
C THR A 320 -3.43 -19.97 11.47
N ALA A 321 -2.52 -20.14 10.48
CA ALA A 321 -2.60 -19.47 9.19
C ALA A 321 -3.90 -19.87 8.45
N ASP A 322 -4.74 -18.89 8.15
CA ASP A 322 -5.98 -19.05 7.41
C ASP A 322 -5.83 -18.63 5.93
N ASP A 323 -6.89 -18.77 5.14
CA ASP A 323 -6.84 -18.39 3.72
C ASP A 323 -6.58 -16.90 3.53
N GLN A 324 -7.06 -16.05 4.44
CA GLN A 324 -6.77 -14.61 4.42
C GLN A 324 -5.28 -14.32 4.60
N TYR A 325 -4.59 -15.05 5.47
CA TYR A 325 -3.14 -14.91 5.65
C TYR A 325 -2.37 -15.23 4.38
N TYR A 326 -2.71 -16.36 3.71
CA TYR A 326 -2.06 -16.73 2.46
C TYR A 326 -2.39 -15.75 1.33
N LEU A 327 -3.64 -15.30 1.23
CA LEU A 327 -4.02 -14.29 0.26
C LEU A 327 -3.25 -12.99 0.49
N SER A 328 -3.14 -12.53 1.74
CA SER A 328 -2.37 -11.33 2.08
C SER A 328 -0.90 -11.46 1.65
N ALA A 329 -0.25 -12.58 1.95
CA ALA A 329 1.15 -12.82 1.55
C ALA A 329 1.31 -12.89 0.01
N MET A 330 0.41 -13.56 -0.68
CA MET A 330 0.40 -13.62 -2.15
C MET A 330 0.11 -12.26 -2.79
N THR A 331 -0.74 -11.44 -2.16
CA THR A 331 -1.02 -10.06 -2.60
C THR A 331 0.24 -9.18 -2.47
N LEU A 332 0.95 -9.23 -1.34
CA LEU A 332 2.24 -8.56 -1.19
C LEU A 332 3.22 -9.00 -2.29
N LYS A 333 3.27 -10.29 -2.58
CA LYS A 333 4.14 -10.84 -3.63
C LYS A 333 3.73 -10.39 -5.04
N CYS A 334 2.46 -10.16 -5.30
CA CYS A 334 1.98 -9.59 -6.57
C CYS A 334 2.40 -8.13 -6.77
N MET A 335 2.69 -7.41 -5.70
CA MET A 335 3.09 -5.99 -5.75
C MET A 335 4.61 -5.79 -5.57
N GLN A 336 5.37 -6.88 -5.61
CA GLN A 336 6.83 -6.84 -5.68
C GLN A 336 7.29 -6.90 -7.13
N ASP A 337 8.09 -5.93 -7.55
CA ASP A 337 8.67 -5.92 -8.89
C ASP A 337 9.67 -7.08 -9.07
N LYS A 338 9.47 -7.87 -10.13
CA LYS A 338 10.27 -9.06 -10.41
C LYS A 338 11.69 -8.74 -10.86
N SER A 339 11.92 -7.55 -11.39
CA SER A 339 13.22 -7.18 -11.96
C SER A 339 14.20 -6.71 -10.89
N ASN A 340 13.73 -6.11 -9.79
CA ASN A 340 14.60 -5.49 -8.80
C ASN A 340 14.15 -5.61 -7.34
N GLY A 341 12.96 -6.14 -7.06
CA GLY A 341 12.48 -6.36 -5.70
C GLY A 341 11.79 -5.19 -5.03
N ALA A 342 11.61 -4.06 -5.71
CA ALA A 342 10.81 -2.93 -5.22
C ALA A 342 9.37 -3.34 -4.91
N MET A 343 8.76 -2.76 -3.89
CA MET A 343 7.37 -3.03 -3.53
C MET A 343 6.58 -1.73 -3.46
N ILE A 344 5.56 -1.61 -4.30
CA ILE A 344 4.67 -0.44 -4.33
C ILE A 344 3.64 -0.47 -3.20
N ALA A 345 3.09 0.68 -2.83
CA ALA A 345 2.11 0.78 -1.74
C ALA A 345 0.76 0.14 -2.11
N GLY A 346 0.37 0.20 -3.37
CA GLY A 346 -0.84 -0.45 -3.87
C GLY A 346 -0.91 -0.42 -5.40
N ILE A 347 -1.62 -1.39 -5.97
CA ILE A 347 -1.66 -1.61 -7.43
C ILE A 347 -2.88 -0.97 -8.12
N GLY A 348 -3.85 -0.46 -7.37
CA GLY A 348 -5.01 0.22 -7.93
C GLY A 348 -4.80 1.73 -8.07
N THR A 349 -5.74 2.40 -8.71
CA THR A 349 -5.80 3.86 -8.79
C THR A 349 -6.88 4.37 -7.84
N PRO A 350 -6.54 5.06 -6.73
CA PRO A 350 -7.54 5.56 -5.79
C PRO A 350 -8.60 6.38 -6.49
N TRP A 351 -9.87 6.12 -6.17
CA TRP A 351 -11.06 6.78 -6.74
C TRP A 351 -11.22 6.66 -8.26
N GLY A 352 -10.48 5.76 -8.91
CA GLY A 352 -10.67 5.42 -10.33
C GLY A 352 -10.28 6.50 -11.32
N SER A 353 -9.70 7.60 -10.91
CA SER A 353 -9.34 8.65 -11.86
C SER A 353 -7.91 9.10 -11.71
N SER A 354 -7.18 9.05 -12.80
CA SER A 354 -6.02 9.90 -12.93
C SER A 354 -6.47 11.34 -13.18
N LYS A 355 -5.83 12.29 -12.52
CA LYS A 355 -6.11 13.73 -12.72
C LYS A 355 -5.63 14.20 -14.11
N THR A 356 -4.68 13.50 -14.68
CA THR A 356 -4.08 13.75 -16.01
C THR A 356 -3.78 12.43 -16.72
N ASN A 357 -3.47 12.48 -18.01
CA ASN A 357 -3.04 11.31 -18.78
C ASN A 357 -1.72 10.65 -18.27
N ASN A 358 -0.98 11.33 -17.40
CA ASN A 358 0.33 10.88 -16.91
C ASN A 358 0.34 10.69 -15.39
N ASP A 359 -0.81 10.80 -14.74
CA ASP A 359 -0.94 10.67 -13.30
C ASP A 359 -1.94 9.56 -12.99
N VAL A 360 -1.41 8.37 -12.72
CA VAL A 360 -2.20 7.17 -12.37
C VAL A 360 -2.50 7.08 -10.87
N GLY A 361 -2.35 8.19 -10.13
CA GLY A 361 -2.50 8.23 -8.69
C GLY A 361 -1.21 7.81 -7.96
N GLY A 362 -1.03 8.29 -6.73
CA GLY A 362 0.23 8.23 -6.02
C GLY A 362 0.63 6.88 -5.40
N TYR A 363 -0.12 5.79 -5.56
CA TYR A 363 0.16 4.53 -4.85
C TYR A 363 1.04 3.53 -5.60
N HIS A 364 1.35 3.80 -6.87
CA HIS A 364 2.28 3.00 -7.69
C HIS A 364 3.75 3.34 -7.44
N VAL A 365 4.06 3.91 -6.31
CA VAL A 365 5.41 4.28 -5.87
C VAL A 365 5.75 3.58 -4.56
N VAL A 366 7.01 3.62 -4.21
CA VAL A 366 7.57 2.96 -3.03
C VAL A 366 7.83 4.01 -1.96
N TRP A 367 7.28 3.82 -0.76
CA TRP A 367 7.69 4.49 0.47
C TRP A 367 8.52 3.53 1.31
N SER A 368 9.62 4.00 1.86
CA SER A 368 10.46 3.18 2.76
C SER A 368 9.71 2.75 4.01
N ARG A 369 8.83 3.58 4.55
CA ARG A 369 7.93 3.26 5.67
C ARG A 369 7.00 2.11 5.33
N ASP A 370 6.31 2.20 4.21
CA ASP A 370 5.38 1.18 3.73
C ASP A 370 6.12 -0.13 3.48
N MET A 371 7.25 -0.05 2.77
CA MET A 371 8.09 -1.23 2.51
C MET A 371 8.56 -1.89 3.81
N TYR A 372 8.84 -1.10 4.87
CA TYR A 372 9.14 -1.67 6.19
C TYR A 372 7.99 -2.56 6.67
N LYS A 373 6.74 -2.10 6.57
CA LYS A 373 5.58 -2.84 7.04
C LYS A 373 5.40 -4.15 6.26
N PHE A 374 5.46 -4.12 4.94
CA PHE A 374 5.27 -5.35 4.15
C PHE A 374 6.49 -6.29 4.19
N ALA A 375 7.71 -5.79 4.10
CA ALA A 375 8.90 -6.65 4.20
C ALA A 375 9.02 -7.30 5.58
N ASN A 376 8.66 -6.57 6.64
CA ASN A 376 8.58 -7.10 7.99
C ASN A 376 7.57 -8.25 8.11
N ALA A 377 6.42 -8.10 7.46
CA ALA A 377 5.41 -9.15 7.37
C ALA A 377 5.89 -10.36 6.56
N LEU A 378 6.60 -10.15 5.45
CA LEU A 378 7.20 -11.24 4.65
C LEU A 378 8.26 -12.01 5.44
N ILE A 379 9.14 -11.32 6.21
CA ILE A 379 10.08 -11.99 7.12
C ILE A 379 9.31 -12.89 8.10
N THR A 380 8.26 -12.35 8.69
CA THR A 380 7.42 -13.06 9.66
C THR A 380 6.69 -14.24 9.02
N ALA A 381 6.29 -14.11 7.76
CA ALA A 381 5.68 -15.18 6.97
C ALA A 381 6.68 -16.23 6.49
N GLY A 382 7.98 -16.02 6.66
CA GLY A 382 9.03 -16.95 6.22
C GLY A 382 9.61 -16.65 4.83
N ASP A 383 9.16 -15.59 4.16
CA ASP A 383 9.70 -15.12 2.88
C ASP A 383 10.77 -14.03 3.09
N ALA A 384 11.83 -14.41 3.79
CA ALA A 384 12.97 -13.53 4.03
C ALA A 384 13.72 -13.18 2.73
N ALA A 385 13.59 -13.97 1.67
CA ALA A 385 14.23 -13.71 0.39
C ALA A 385 13.63 -12.48 -0.28
N SER A 386 12.29 -12.41 -0.40
CA SER A 386 11.60 -11.23 -0.95
C SER A 386 11.86 -9.97 -0.12
N ALA A 387 11.91 -10.10 1.21
CA ALA A 387 12.27 -8.99 2.08
C ALA A 387 13.73 -8.52 1.88
N ALA A 388 14.66 -9.45 1.63
CA ALA A 388 16.05 -9.11 1.33
C ALA A 388 16.18 -8.40 -0.03
N ASP A 389 15.43 -8.82 -1.03
CA ASP A 389 15.37 -8.14 -2.34
C ASP A 389 14.86 -6.70 -2.18
N ALA A 390 13.82 -6.50 -1.37
CA ALA A 390 13.29 -5.17 -1.06
C ALA A 390 14.33 -4.28 -0.34
N VAL A 391 15.04 -4.80 0.67
CA VAL A 391 16.11 -4.06 1.36
C VAL A 391 17.27 -3.75 0.42
N ASN A 392 17.63 -4.69 -0.44
CA ASN A 392 18.67 -4.46 -1.45
C ASN A 392 18.26 -3.34 -2.43
N TRP A 393 17.00 -3.30 -2.84
CA TRP A 393 16.48 -2.21 -3.67
C TRP A 393 16.57 -0.86 -2.93
N LEU A 394 16.10 -0.78 -1.69
CA LEU A 394 16.18 0.45 -0.87
C LEU A 394 17.60 1.02 -0.86
N PHE A 395 18.59 0.22 -0.48
CA PHE A 395 19.96 0.71 -0.33
C PHE A 395 20.72 0.86 -1.66
N ASN A 396 20.41 0.07 -2.71
CA ASN A 396 21.18 0.06 -3.96
C ASN A 396 20.56 0.91 -5.06
N VAL A 397 19.25 1.18 -5.01
CA VAL A 397 18.49 1.86 -6.06
C VAL A 397 17.88 3.18 -5.56
N ASP A 398 17.22 3.17 -4.41
CA ASP A 398 16.45 4.30 -3.90
C ASP A 398 17.28 5.33 -3.12
N MET A 399 18.22 4.85 -2.30
CA MET A 399 19.05 5.71 -1.45
C MET A 399 19.96 6.63 -2.26
N ASP A 400 20.01 7.90 -1.94
CA ASP A 400 21.03 8.84 -2.45
C ASP A 400 22.42 8.42 -1.94
N PRO A 401 23.31 7.96 -2.83
CA PRO A 401 24.62 7.43 -2.43
C PRO A 401 25.59 8.51 -1.90
N SER A 402 25.27 9.78 -2.06
CA SER A 402 26.10 10.89 -1.58
C SER A 402 25.76 11.30 -0.15
N THR A 403 24.53 11.12 0.28
CA THR A 403 24.04 11.58 1.59
C THR A 403 23.58 10.46 2.51
N GLY A 404 23.22 9.31 1.96
CA GLY A 404 22.55 8.23 2.68
C GLY A 404 21.05 8.46 2.92
N ARG A 405 20.48 9.49 2.30
CA ARG A 405 19.08 9.88 2.44
C ARG A 405 18.19 9.06 1.49
N PHE A 406 17.02 8.66 1.97
CA PHE A 406 15.92 8.16 1.14
C PHE A 406 14.97 9.31 0.78
N PRO A 407 14.43 9.38 -0.46
CA PRO A 407 13.37 10.31 -0.80
C PRO A 407 12.08 9.99 -0.03
N GLN A 408 11.10 10.87 -0.06
CA GLN A 408 9.76 10.59 0.49
C GLN A 408 9.14 9.36 -0.16
N ASN A 409 9.22 9.26 -1.48
CA ASN A 409 8.87 8.06 -2.25
C ASN A 409 9.57 8.07 -3.61
N ALA A 410 9.64 6.91 -4.23
CA ALA A 410 10.26 6.75 -5.54
C ALA A 410 9.48 5.78 -6.42
N PHE A 411 9.63 5.93 -7.74
CA PHE A 411 9.22 4.90 -8.69
C PHE A 411 10.09 3.64 -8.54
N VAL A 412 9.64 2.52 -9.08
CA VAL A 412 10.37 1.25 -9.08
C VAL A 412 11.78 1.39 -9.70
N SER A 413 11.97 2.36 -10.58
CA SER A 413 13.28 2.72 -11.13
C SER A 413 14.23 3.37 -10.12
N GLY A 414 13.78 3.78 -8.95
CA GLY A 414 14.53 4.57 -7.97
C GLY A 414 14.50 6.08 -8.23
N GLN A 415 13.78 6.53 -9.25
CA GLN A 415 13.60 7.96 -9.47
C GLN A 415 12.67 8.54 -8.40
N PRO A 416 13.10 9.55 -7.62
CA PRO A 416 12.23 10.19 -6.65
C PRO A 416 10.99 10.80 -7.29
N HIS A 417 9.81 10.55 -6.70
CA HIS A 417 8.56 11.19 -7.10
C HIS A 417 8.27 12.39 -6.21
N TRP A 418 8.19 12.20 -4.89
CA TRP A 418 8.18 13.26 -3.90
C TRP A 418 9.47 13.24 -3.10
N ASN A 419 9.90 14.39 -2.62
CA ASN A 419 11.28 14.50 -2.12
C ASN A 419 11.40 15.25 -0.80
N LYS A 420 10.34 15.38 0.00
CA LYS A 420 10.46 15.86 1.37
C LYS A 420 11.12 14.81 2.25
N THR A 421 11.63 15.24 3.39
CA THR A 421 12.31 14.33 4.32
C THR A 421 11.32 13.84 5.37
N GLN A 422 11.11 12.54 5.39
CA GLN A 422 10.45 11.84 6.48
C GLN A 422 11.49 11.01 7.22
N MET A 423 11.70 11.29 8.49
CA MET A 423 12.83 10.69 9.22
C MET A 423 12.59 9.25 9.67
N ASP A 424 11.35 8.80 9.79
CA ASP A 424 11.00 7.40 9.96
C ASP A 424 11.40 6.56 8.73
N GLU A 425 11.26 7.12 7.54
CA GLU A 425 11.68 6.48 6.29
C GLU A 425 13.20 6.35 6.14
N GLN A 426 13.96 7.17 6.83
CA GLN A 426 15.41 7.02 6.90
C GLN A 426 15.82 5.85 7.82
N ALA A 427 15.06 5.63 8.88
CA ALA A 427 15.36 4.67 9.93
C ALA A 427 14.91 3.23 9.61
N MET A 428 13.73 3.08 9.05
CA MET A 428 13.09 1.79 8.81
C MET A 428 13.88 0.82 7.91
N PRO A 429 14.59 1.27 6.84
CA PRO A 429 15.48 0.40 6.07
C PRO A 429 16.60 -0.24 6.89
N ILE A 430 17.15 0.48 7.87
CA ILE A 430 18.21 -0.03 8.77
C ILE A 430 17.64 -1.14 9.66
N ILE A 431 16.45 -0.92 10.23
CA ILE A 431 15.77 -1.90 11.09
C ILE A 431 15.50 -3.20 10.32
N LEU A 432 15.04 -3.11 9.07
CA LEU A 432 14.84 -4.29 8.20
C LEU A 432 16.15 -5.02 7.92
N ALA A 433 17.20 -4.28 7.58
CA ALA A 433 18.53 -4.87 7.31
C ALA A 433 19.05 -5.62 8.53
N TYR A 434 18.93 -5.02 9.72
CA TYR A 434 19.33 -5.68 10.97
C TYR A 434 18.53 -6.95 11.24
N ARG A 435 17.21 -6.91 11.09
CA ARG A 435 16.32 -8.05 11.27
C ARG A 435 16.61 -9.21 10.32
N LEU A 436 17.01 -8.92 9.08
CA LEU A 436 17.42 -9.93 8.10
C LEU A 436 18.79 -10.55 8.40
N GLY A 437 19.62 -9.90 9.21
CA GLY A 437 20.86 -10.44 9.72
C GLY A 437 22.11 -10.16 8.88
N PRO A 438 23.26 -10.73 9.31
CA PRO A 438 24.58 -10.37 8.78
C PRO A 438 24.78 -10.58 7.28
N SER A 439 24.10 -11.57 6.71
CA SER A 439 24.18 -11.84 5.25
C SER A 439 23.63 -10.69 4.41
N VAL A 440 22.73 -9.88 4.97
CA VAL A 440 22.14 -8.71 4.32
C VAL A 440 22.86 -7.43 4.73
N TYR A 441 23.02 -7.17 6.01
CA TYR A 441 23.55 -5.87 6.44
C TYR A 441 25.06 -5.72 6.26
N ASN A 442 25.88 -6.78 6.29
CA ASN A 442 27.33 -6.64 6.10
C ASN A 442 27.70 -6.11 4.71
N PRO A 443 27.14 -6.65 3.59
CA PRO A 443 27.38 -6.05 2.27
C PRO A 443 26.89 -4.61 2.15
N LEU A 444 25.85 -4.25 2.88
CA LEU A 444 25.23 -2.91 2.87
C LEU A 444 25.84 -1.95 3.88
N TRP A 445 26.79 -2.39 4.72
CA TRP A 445 27.37 -1.61 5.80
C TRP A 445 27.79 -0.19 5.42
N PRO A 446 28.55 0.05 4.32
CA PRO A 446 28.94 1.41 3.95
C PRO A 446 27.76 2.36 3.71
N LYS A 447 26.64 1.83 3.22
CA LYS A 447 25.40 2.57 2.93
C LYS A 447 24.57 2.78 4.19
N ILE A 448 24.42 1.74 5.01
CA ILE A 448 23.77 1.83 6.33
C ILE A 448 24.48 2.88 7.19
N ARG A 449 25.81 2.92 7.14
CA ARG A 449 26.61 3.92 7.85
C ARG A 449 26.29 5.36 7.42
N LEU A 450 26.14 5.58 6.10
CA LEU A 450 25.74 6.89 5.57
C LEU A 450 24.36 7.30 6.08
N THR A 451 23.39 6.41 5.99
CA THR A 451 22.01 6.66 6.45
C THR A 451 21.96 6.91 7.96
N ALA A 452 22.64 6.11 8.75
CA ALA A 452 22.70 6.31 10.20
C ALA A 452 23.34 7.66 10.59
N ASN A 453 24.39 8.09 9.88
CA ASN A 453 24.97 9.40 10.04
C ASN A 453 24.03 10.53 9.60
N TYR A 454 23.22 10.30 8.56
CA TYR A 454 22.18 11.24 8.16
C TYR A 454 21.13 11.41 9.27
N ILE A 455 20.61 10.31 9.84
CA ILE A 455 19.68 10.34 10.97
C ILE A 455 20.31 11.06 12.16
N TYR A 456 21.54 10.69 12.55
CA TYR A 456 22.28 11.27 13.66
C TYR A 456 22.45 12.80 13.54
N SER A 457 22.66 13.29 12.32
CA SER A 457 22.93 14.71 12.07
C SER A 457 21.65 15.55 11.85
N THR A 458 20.54 14.92 11.42
CA THR A 458 19.32 15.61 11.01
C THR A 458 18.21 15.50 12.04
N GLY A 459 18.05 14.33 12.67
CA GLY A 459 17.01 14.08 13.68
C GLY A 459 17.21 14.88 14.96
N PRO A 460 16.27 14.84 15.92
CA PRO A 460 15.02 14.05 15.92
C PRO A 460 13.80 14.80 15.32
N ARG A 461 14.01 15.84 14.56
CA ARG A 461 12.96 16.60 13.88
C ARG A 461 12.80 16.09 12.46
N THR A 462 11.55 15.94 12.04
CA THR A 462 11.20 15.59 10.66
C THR A 462 10.66 16.81 9.90
N ASP A 463 10.76 16.81 8.56
CA ASP A 463 10.10 17.81 7.71
C ASP A 463 8.64 17.43 7.43
N GLU A 464 8.32 16.16 7.50
CA GLU A 464 6.96 15.63 7.53
C GLU A 464 6.93 14.40 8.44
N GLU A 465 5.85 14.25 9.21
CA GLU A 465 5.60 13.07 10.02
C GLU A 465 4.90 11.98 9.17
N ARG A 466 4.59 10.83 9.77
CA ARG A 466 4.09 9.63 9.06
C ARG A 466 2.85 9.85 8.16
N TRP A 467 2.13 10.97 8.31
CA TRP A 467 0.97 11.32 7.48
C TRP A 467 1.29 12.33 6.38
N GLU A 468 2.58 12.69 6.22
CA GLU A 468 3.09 13.51 5.12
C GLU A 468 2.59 14.96 5.13
N GLU A 469 2.36 15.51 6.32
CA GLU A 469 1.71 16.83 6.42
C GLU A 469 2.55 17.86 7.16
N ASN A 470 3.06 17.56 8.34
CA ASN A 470 3.58 18.57 9.25
C ASN A 470 5.02 18.33 9.70
N PRO A 471 5.83 19.40 9.74
CA PRO A 471 7.18 19.36 10.32
C PRO A 471 7.16 19.50 11.84
N GLY A 472 8.12 18.86 12.50
CA GLY A 472 8.32 19.00 13.95
C GLY A 472 8.84 17.75 14.64
N TYR A 473 8.60 17.65 15.94
CA TYR A 473 8.86 16.46 16.74
C TYR A 473 7.59 15.60 16.81
N SER A 474 7.65 14.42 16.19
CA SER A 474 6.57 13.43 16.21
C SER A 474 6.98 12.22 17.05
N PRO A 475 6.14 11.73 17.98
CA PRO A 475 6.48 10.56 18.77
C PRO A 475 6.69 9.31 17.93
N SER A 476 5.94 9.15 16.82
CA SER A 476 6.09 8.01 15.92
C SER A 476 7.42 8.04 15.16
N THR A 477 7.77 9.20 14.61
CA THR A 477 9.01 9.38 13.84
C THR A 477 10.23 9.21 14.73
N ILE A 478 10.23 9.84 15.90
CA ILE A 478 11.33 9.73 16.88
C ILE A 478 11.50 8.26 17.34
N ALA A 479 10.41 7.51 17.50
CA ALA A 479 10.50 6.10 17.84
C ALA A 479 11.26 5.28 16.77
N ALA A 480 10.96 5.51 15.49
CA ALA A 480 11.67 4.86 14.39
C ALA A 480 13.15 5.29 14.33
N GLU A 481 13.44 6.58 14.48
CA GLU A 481 14.81 7.09 14.48
C GLU A 481 15.66 6.49 15.61
N ILE A 482 15.11 6.38 16.82
CA ILE A 482 15.77 5.72 17.96
C ILE A 482 16.05 4.26 17.61
N ALA A 483 15.07 3.55 17.09
CA ALA A 483 15.21 2.15 16.73
C ALA A 483 16.27 1.95 15.62
N GLY A 484 16.22 2.77 14.58
CA GLY A 484 17.19 2.72 13.49
C GLY A 484 18.63 3.00 13.95
N LEU A 485 18.85 3.95 14.88
CA LEU A 485 20.17 4.23 15.42
C LEU A 485 20.69 3.13 16.35
N VAL A 486 19.82 2.49 17.14
CA VAL A 486 20.22 1.34 17.98
C VAL A 486 20.62 0.16 17.11
N ASP A 487 19.81 -0.20 16.12
CA ASP A 487 20.10 -1.29 15.20
C ASP A 487 21.34 -1.00 14.34
N ALA A 488 21.53 0.25 13.91
CA ALA A 488 22.75 0.70 13.23
C ALA A 488 23.99 0.52 14.10
N ALA A 489 23.88 0.83 15.40
CA ALA A 489 24.99 0.66 16.34
C ALA A 489 25.39 -0.81 16.51
N GLU A 490 24.43 -1.72 16.56
CA GLU A 490 24.70 -3.17 16.57
C GLU A 490 25.40 -3.62 15.28
N ILE A 491 24.95 -3.13 14.12
CA ILE A 491 25.60 -3.39 12.83
C ILE A 491 27.03 -2.82 12.83
N ALA A 492 27.25 -1.61 13.37
CA ALA A 492 28.56 -0.99 13.48
C ALA A 492 29.52 -1.84 14.35
N LEU A 493 29.05 -2.30 15.52
CA LEU A 493 29.82 -3.17 16.39
C LEU A 493 30.21 -4.48 15.70
N ALA A 494 29.28 -5.08 14.96
CA ALA A 494 29.52 -6.29 14.18
C ALA A 494 30.56 -6.06 13.05
N ASN A 495 30.68 -4.83 12.56
CA ASN A 495 31.63 -4.42 11.53
C ASN A 495 32.89 -3.74 12.10
N GLY A 496 33.07 -3.75 13.45
CA GLY A 496 34.27 -3.25 14.12
C GLY A 496 34.34 -1.72 14.29
N ASP A 497 33.24 -1.00 14.07
CA ASP A 497 33.16 0.47 14.21
C ASP A 497 32.50 0.86 15.54
N ALA A 498 33.24 0.71 16.63
CA ALA A 498 32.76 1.07 17.98
C ALA A 498 32.59 2.61 18.16
N ALA A 499 33.22 3.43 17.33
CA ALA A 499 33.14 4.89 17.45
C ALA A 499 31.78 5.40 16.95
N ASP A 500 31.34 4.96 15.76
CA ASP A 500 30.03 5.32 15.23
C ASP A 500 28.92 4.70 16.08
N ALA A 501 29.09 3.46 16.53
CA ALA A 501 28.13 2.83 17.45
C ALA A 501 27.91 3.66 18.73
N ALA A 502 28.99 4.15 19.35
CA ALA A 502 28.90 5.00 20.53
C ALA A 502 28.18 6.32 20.27
N ASN A 503 28.44 6.95 19.13
CA ASN A 503 27.78 8.21 18.73
C ASN A 503 26.27 8.01 18.56
N TRP A 504 25.87 6.96 17.83
CA TRP A 504 24.46 6.68 17.53
C TRP A 504 23.71 6.25 18.78
N LEU A 505 24.30 5.42 19.65
CA LEU A 505 23.68 5.04 20.93
C LEU A 505 23.50 6.25 21.84
N ASN A 506 24.48 7.16 21.91
CA ASN A 506 24.34 8.37 22.70
C ASN A 506 23.18 9.25 22.21
N ALA A 507 23.01 9.37 20.90
CA ALA A 507 21.88 10.09 20.31
C ALA A 507 20.54 9.39 20.62
N ALA A 508 20.46 8.12 20.36
CA ALA A 508 19.25 7.31 20.60
C ALA A 508 18.80 7.39 22.06
N ASP A 509 19.76 7.23 23.02
CA ASP A 509 19.48 7.34 24.46
C ASP A 509 18.98 8.74 24.84
N TYR A 510 19.61 9.77 24.30
CA TYR A 510 19.21 11.14 24.59
C TYR A 510 17.79 11.41 24.06
N TRP A 511 17.46 10.94 22.86
CA TRP A 511 16.14 11.11 22.28
C TRP A 511 15.08 10.31 23.04
N GLN A 512 15.40 9.06 23.42
CA GLN A 512 14.51 8.23 24.23
C GLN A 512 14.14 8.89 25.57
N GLN A 513 15.12 9.49 26.23
CA GLN A 513 14.95 10.15 27.52
C GLN A 513 14.14 11.46 27.40
N ASN A 514 14.15 12.09 26.23
CA ASN A 514 13.53 13.39 26.02
C ASN A 514 12.23 13.33 25.19
N VAL A 515 11.92 12.23 24.52
CA VAL A 515 10.72 12.15 23.63
C VAL A 515 9.44 12.53 24.38
N THR A 516 9.31 12.12 25.63
CA THR A 516 8.15 12.51 26.46
C THR A 516 8.14 14.01 26.73
N ALA A 517 9.26 14.61 27.09
CA ALA A 517 9.34 16.05 27.32
C ALA A 517 9.01 16.86 26.07
N TRP A 518 9.30 16.36 24.88
CA TRP A 518 9.08 17.03 23.60
C TRP A 518 7.69 16.87 23.02
N THR A 519 6.99 15.76 23.34
CA THR A 519 5.77 15.39 22.64
C THR A 519 4.58 15.04 23.55
N TYR A 520 4.74 15.02 24.87
CA TYR A 520 3.66 14.72 25.81
C TYR A 520 3.22 15.97 26.58
N THR A 521 1.93 16.11 26.77
CA THR A 521 1.33 17.21 27.53
C THR A 521 0.42 16.69 28.64
N GLN A 522 0.33 17.44 29.75
CA GLN A 522 -0.58 17.15 30.86
C GLN A 522 -1.86 17.98 30.81
N VAL A 523 -2.00 18.83 29.81
CA VAL A 523 -3.18 19.69 29.61
C VAL A 523 -3.99 19.11 28.47
N GLY A 524 -5.04 18.38 28.77
CA GLY A 524 -5.86 17.71 27.76
C GLY A 524 -6.61 18.67 26.85
N CYS A 525 -7.13 18.15 25.78
CA CYS A 525 -7.82 18.80 24.67
C CYS A 525 -9.07 19.58 25.14
N PRO A 526 -8.97 20.84 25.52
CA PRO A 526 -10.10 21.54 26.13
C PRO A 526 -11.26 21.81 25.15
N ASP A 527 -10.99 21.77 23.85
CA ASP A 527 -11.98 22.09 22.82
C ASP A 527 -12.66 20.86 22.20
N ILE A 528 -12.25 19.63 22.57
CA ILE A 528 -12.77 18.38 21.97
C ILE A 528 -13.84 17.67 22.84
N GLY A 529 -14.28 18.26 23.93
CA GLY A 529 -15.31 17.67 24.77
C GLY A 529 -14.80 16.69 25.85
N SER A 530 -15.72 16.01 26.53
CA SER A 530 -15.46 15.32 27.80
C SER A 530 -14.47 14.15 27.73
N ASN A 531 -14.32 13.52 26.55
CA ASN A 531 -13.46 12.34 26.40
C ASN A 531 -11.97 12.67 26.34
N CYS A 532 -11.62 13.92 26.14
CA CYS A 532 -10.25 14.38 26.08
C CYS A 532 -9.93 15.52 27.06
N ASN A 533 -10.92 16.30 27.46
CA ASN A 533 -10.73 17.48 28.31
C ASN A 533 -10.13 17.11 29.67
N GLY A 534 -8.97 17.67 29.97
CA GLY A 534 -8.24 17.45 31.22
C GLY A 534 -7.41 16.16 31.26
N THR A 535 -7.37 15.40 30.18
CA THR A 535 -6.50 14.21 30.07
C THR A 535 -5.09 14.59 29.62
N SER A 536 -4.13 13.73 29.87
CA SER A 536 -2.76 13.87 29.37
C SER A 536 -2.59 13.02 28.12
N LEU A 537 -1.81 13.50 27.12
CA LEU A 537 -1.59 12.77 25.87
C LEU A 537 -0.28 13.10 25.18
N TYR A 538 0.20 12.18 24.36
CA TYR A 538 1.16 12.49 23.30
C TYR A 538 0.45 13.25 22.18
N ILE A 539 0.94 14.44 21.86
CA ILE A 539 0.44 15.21 20.71
C ILE A 539 0.98 14.62 19.40
N ARG A 540 0.23 14.73 18.32
CA ARG A 540 0.61 14.25 16.99
C ARG A 540 1.96 14.79 16.54
N ILE A 541 2.15 16.12 16.69
CA ILE A 541 3.35 16.82 16.27
C ILE A 541 3.60 18.03 17.19
N ASN A 542 4.87 18.24 17.58
CA ASN A 542 5.31 19.46 18.20
C ASN A 542 6.02 20.34 17.15
N PRO A 543 5.34 21.37 16.61
CA PRO A 543 5.90 22.22 15.57
C PRO A 543 7.05 23.11 16.08
N ALA A 544 7.21 23.27 17.40
CA ALA A 544 8.28 24.06 18.01
C ALA A 544 9.65 23.38 17.99
N GLY A 545 9.75 22.13 17.52
CA GLY A 545 11.00 21.41 17.43
C GLY A 545 12.01 22.14 16.55
N ALA A 546 13.22 22.40 17.08
CA ALA A 546 14.33 22.93 16.31
C ALA A 546 14.81 21.90 15.28
N GLN A 547 15.41 22.37 14.20
CA GLN A 547 16.12 21.48 13.28
C GLN A 547 17.27 20.77 14.00
N GLY A 548 17.57 19.56 13.57
CA GLY A 548 18.59 18.72 14.15
C GLY A 548 20.01 19.31 14.07
N GLY A 549 20.90 18.70 14.77
CA GLY A 549 22.33 18.95 14.81
C GLY A 549 22.96 17.96 15.78
N SER A 550 24.26 17.67 15.60
CA SER A 550 24.97 16.74 16.46
C SER A 550 25.18 17.29 17.87
N PRO A 551 25.14 16.45 18.93
CA PRO A 551 25.55 16.92 20.27
C PRO A 551 27.04 17.25 20.31
N PRO A 552 27.48 18.16 21.23
CA PRO A 552 26.66 18.87 22.18
C PRO A 552 26.22 20.25 21.60
N GLY A 553 24.94 20.45 21.42
CA GLY A 553 24.36 21.75 21.08
C GLY A 553 23.41 21.79 19.91
N GLY A 554 23.27 20.70 19.19
CA GLY A 554 22.37 20.63 18.03
C GLY A 554 20.91 20.25 18.36
N TRP A 555 20.63 19.59 19.46
CA TRP A 555 19.27 19.27 19.88
C TRP A 555 18.78 20.28 20.90
N ASN A 556 17.54 20.75 20.73
CA ASN A 556 16.96 21.69 21.65
C ASN A 556 16.35 20.99 22.88
N PRO A 557 17.08 20.87 24.01
CA PRO A 557 16.55 20.19 25.20
C PRO A 557 15.40 20.95 25.86
N SER A 558 15.18 22.20 25.48
CA SER A 558 14.09 23.02 25.99
C SER A 558 12.89 23.11 25.07
N ALA A 559 12.82 22.30 24.02
CA ALA A 559 11.65 22.20 23.15
C ALA A 559 10.47 21.51 23.87
N ASN A 560 10.08 22.07 25.02
CA ASN A 560 8.83 21.68 25.65
C ASN A 560 7.67 21.91 24.67
N PRO A 561 6.73 20.98 24.53
CA PRO A 561 5.59 21.22 23.67
C PRO A 561 4.86 22.45 24.17
N ASN A 562 4.68 23.43 23.28
CA ASN A 562 3.69 24.46 23.53
C ASN A 562 2.34 23.89 22.99
N PRO A 563 1.48 23.39 23.87
CA PRO A 563 0.25 22.72 23.45
C PRO A 563 -0.70 23.64 22.69
N ASN A 564 -0.54 24.94 22.83
CA ASN A 564 -1.37 25.96 22.19
C ASN A 564 -0.84 26.42 20.82
N LEU A 565 0.30 25.89 20.35
CA LEU A 565 0.75 26.18 18.99
C LEU A 565 -0.24 25.62 17.97
N SER A 566 -0.55 26.47 17.00
CA SER A 566 -1.43 26.10 15.89
C SER A 566 -0.69 25.20 14.90
N VAL A 567 -1.37 24.14 14.47
CA VAL A 567 -0.95 23.21 13.43
C VAL A 567 -1.95 23.31 12.29
N ALA A 568 -1.47 23.60 11.10
CA ALA A 568 -2.29 23.54 9.88
C ALA A 568 -2.34 22.10 9.42
N ILE A 569 -3.53 21.53 9.37
CA ILE A 569 -3.77 20.17 8.89
C ILE A 569 -3.94 20.20 7.39
N GLY A 570 -3.28 19.28 6.70
CA GLY A 570 -3.41 19.10 5.26
C GLY A 570 -4.84 18.74 4.82
N ASN A 571 -5.05 18.72 3.51
CA ASN A 571 -6.27 18.18 2.92
C ASN A 571 -7.58 18.83 3.41
N ASN A 572 -7.52 20.16 3.68
CA ASN A 572 -8.65 20.94 4.19
C ASN A 572 -9.07 20.60 5.65
N GLY A 573 -8.20 19.98 6.45
CA GLY A 573 -8.46 19.68 7.87
C GLY A 573 -8.49 20.92 8.77
N GLY A 574 -8.13 22.11 8.27
CA GLY A 574 -8.17 23.36 9.03
C GLY A 574 -6.91 23.64 9.86
N THR A 575 -7.03 24.55 10.82
CA THR A 575 -5.92 24.91 11.73
C THR A 575 -6.37 24.73 13.16
N HIS A 576 -5.69 23.85 13.90
CA HIS A 576 -6.04 23.48 15.26
C HIS A 576 -4.83 23.60 16.18
N ARG A 577 -5.06 23.67 17.49
CA ARG A 577 -3.97 23.61 18.45
C ARG A 577 -3.40 22.20 18.49
N ALA A 578 -2.08 22.07 18.62
CA ALA A 578 -1.42 20.76 18.68
C ALA A 578 -2.04 19.83 19.74
N ILE A 579 -2.49 20.41 20.88
CA ILE A 579 -3.12 19.69 21.98
C ILE A 579 -4.51 19.12 21.65
N ASP A 580 -5.19 19.68 20.65
CA ASP A 580 -6.54 19.26 20.26
C ASP A 580 -6.50 18.16 19.17
N ILE A 581 -5.31 17.77 18.73
CA ILE A 581 -5.13 16.74 17.70
C ILE A 581 -4.73 15.43 18.36
N VAL A 582 -5.66 14.48 18.38
CA VAL A 582 -5.46 13.12 18.90
C VAL A 582 -5.07 12.20 17.74
N ASP A 583 -3.96 11.47 17.91
CA ASP A 583 -3.34 10.63 16.87
C ASP A 583 -2.80 9.33 17.49
N GLY A 584 -2.75 8.25 16.69
CA GLY A 584 -2.25 6.94 17.13
C GLY A 584 -0.71 6.78 17.09
N GLY A 585 0.03 7.79 16.64
CA GLY A 585 1.48 7.68 16.44
C GLY A 585 2.30 7.34 17.67
N PHE A 586 1.79 7.62 18.86
CA PHE A 586 2.44 7.25 20.13
C PHE A 586 2.57 5.72 20.31
N LEU A 587 1.74 4.92 19.65
CA LEU A 587 1.84 3.46 19.70
C LEU A 587 3.15 2.93 19.10
N GLU A 588 3.75 3.68 18.17
CA GLU A 588 5.06 3.34 17.61
C GLU A 588 6.18 3.39 18.68
N LEU A 589 6.03 4.17 19.76
CA LEU A 589 6.97 4.12 20.89
C LEU A 589 7.02 2.72 21.53
N VAL A 590 5.89 2.01 21.55
CA VAL A 590 5.83 0.63 22.01
C VAL A 590 6.25 -0.34 20.91
N ARG A 591 5.76 -0.15 19.68
CA ARG A 591 6.04 -1.02 18.55
C ARG A 591 7.52 -1.05 18.16
N MET A 592 8.23 0.06 18.32
CA MET A 592 9.67 0.17 18.08
C MET A 592 10.54 -0.20 19.30
N GLY A 593 9.94 -0.63 20.41
CA GLY A 593 10.67 -1.05 21.61
C GLY A 593 11.29 0.11 22.41
N VAL A 594 10.81 1.33 22.24
CA VAL A 594 11.35 2.53 22.90
C VAL A 594 10.76 2.75 24.29
N LYS A 595 9.48 2.39 24.46
CA LYS A 595 8.74 2.47 25.73
C LYS A 595 7.98 1.19 26.03
N ARG A 596 7.82 0.93 27.32
CA ARG A 596 6.99 -0.18 27.79
C ARG A 596 5.51 0.07 27.48
N PRO A 597 4.73 -0.97 27.20
CA PRO A 597 3.31 -0.83 26.97
C PRO A 597 2.53 -0.33 28.20
N ASN A 598 3.07 -0.55 29.40
CA ASN A 598 2.51 -0.09 30.67
C ASN A 598 3.11 1.24 31.17
N ASP A 599 3.86 1.97 30.33
CA ASP A 599 4.35 3.31 30.68
C ASP A 599 3.15 4.22 30.98
N PRO A 600 3.16 4.96 32.10
CA PRO A 600 2.03 5.83 32.49
C PRO A 600 1.61 6.83 31.42
N THR A 601 2.55 7.31 30.61
CA THR A 601 2.27 8.28 29.53
C THR A 601 1.58 7.60 28.34
N ILE A 602 1.92 6.35 28.02
CA ILE A 602 1.24 5.53 27.03
C ILE A 602 -0.21 5.24 27.50
N LEU A 603 -0.37 4.76 28.74
CA LEU A 603 -1.69 4.44 29.29
C LEU A 603 -2.60 5.68 29.36
N ALA A 604 -2.06 6.84 29.71
CA ALA A 604 -2.83 8.09 29.74
C ALA A 604 -3.30 8.50 28.34
N THR A 605 -2.46 8.31 27.31
CA THR A 605 -2.80 8.67 25.93
C THR A 605 -3.82 7.73 25.29
N LEU A 606 -3.88 6.46 25.70
CA LEU A 606 -4.92 5.53 25.23
C LEU A 606 -6.34 6.03 25.52
N VAL A 607 -6.54 6.73 26.63
CA VAL A 607 -7.87 7.24 27.00
C VAL A 607 -8.44 8.19 25.96
N PRO A 608 -7.77 9.29 25.59
CA PRO A 608 -8.25 10.15 24.50
C PRO A 608 -8.18 9.48 23.12
N TYR A 609 -7.20 8.61 22.87
CA TYR A 609 -7.09 7.89 21.60
C TYR A 609 -8.32 7.04 21.32
N ASP A 610 -8.67 6.15 22.24
CA ASP A 610 -9.87 5.32 22.10
C ASP A 610 -11.17 6.16 22.28
N GLY A 611 -11.15 7.21 23.11
CA GLY A 611 -12.34 8.01 23.39
C GLY A 611 -12.72 9.04 22.31
N VAL A 612 -11.79 9.46 21.47
CA VAL A 612 -12.00 10.51 20.47
C VAL A 612 -12.08 9.95 19.05
N ILE A 613 -11.15 9.09 18.65
CA ILE A 613 -11.02 8.68 17.26
C ILE A 613 -11.36 7.21 16.98
N GLU A 614 -11.75 6.43 17.99
CA GLU A 614 -12.33 5.09 17.79
C GLU A 614 -13.81 5.19 17.41
N GLN A 615 -14.22 4.35 16.49
CA GLN A 615 -15.61 4.08 16.14
C GLN A 615 -15.85 2.57 16.16
N THR A 616 -17.04 2.15 16.51
CA THR A 616 -17.43 0.73 16.50
C THR A 616 -18.36 0.44 15.33
N ILE A 617 -17.98 -0.50 14.48
CA ILE A 617 -18.73 -0.91 13.29
C ILE A 617 -19.53 -2.18 13.58
N GLY A 618 -20.82 -2.20 13.22
CA GLY A 618 -21.65 -3.40 13.31
C GLY A 618 -22.01 -3.84 14.73
N GLY A 619 -22.09 -2.89 15.69
CA GLY A 619 -22.27 -3.18 17.11
C GLY A 619 -20.93 -3.35 17.84
N ALA A 620 -20.89 -3.86 19.07
CA ALA A 620 -19.68 -3.88 19.91
C ALA A 620 -18.51 -4.78 19.41
N ALA A 621 -18.51 -5.23 18.16
CA ALA A 621 -17.62 -6.29 17.71
C ALA A 621 -16.37 -5.82 16.94
N ASN A 622 -16.43 -4.72 16.16
CA ASN A 622 -15.38 -4.32 15.26
C ASN A 622 -14.98 -2.85 15.51
N PRO A 623 -13.99 -2.60 16.37
CA PRO A 623 -13.44 -1.26 16.55
C PRO A 623 -12.70 -0.84 15.27
N ALA A 624 -12.61 0.44 15.00
CA ALA A 624 -11.78 1.02 13.95
C ALA A 624 -11.44 2.47 14.30
N TRP A 625 -10.32 2.98 13.82
CA TRP A 625 -9.83 4.32 14.18
C TRP A 625 -9.63 5.19 12.95
N PHE A 626 -9.84 6.49 13.14
CA PHE A 626 -9.34 7.51 12.21
C PHE A 626 -7.83 7.68 12.36
N ARG A 627 -7.13 8.22 11.37
CA ARG A 627 -5.72 8.60 11.52
C ARG A 627 -5.54 9.57 12.68
N TYR A 628 -6.35 10.60 12.69
CA TYR A 628 -6.47 11.61 13.76
C TYR A 628 -7.78 12.38 13.56
N ASN A 629 -8.24 13.11 14.58
CA ASN A 629 -9.38 14.02 14.42
C ASN A 629 -9.00 15.22 13.55
N PHE A 630 -9.96 15.80 12.83
CA PHE A 630 -9.81 16.87 11.82
C PHE A 630 -9.14 16.42 10.51
N ASP A 631 -8.90 15.14 10.31
CA ASP A 631 -8.34 14.62 9.06
C ASP A 631 -9.23 14.94 7.86
N GLY A 632 -8.62 15.48 6.80
CA GLY A 632 -9.32 15.80 5.54
C GLY A 632 -9.07 14.79 4.43
N TYR A 633 -8.24 13.75 4.65
CA TYR A 633 -7.88 12.80 3.61
C TYR A 633 -8.88 11.64 3.53
N GLY A 634 -9.71 11.65 2.51
CA GLY A 634 -10.73 10.64 2.22
C GLY A 634 -11.87 11.20 1.38
N GLU A 635 -12.84 10.37 1.08
CA GLU A 635 -14.03 10.76 0.31
C GLU A 635 -14.87 11.80 1.06
N ASN A 636 -15.47 12.69 0.31
CA ASN A 636 -16.44 13.63 0.87
C ASN A 636 -17.72 12.91 1.34
N ASN A 637 -18.57 13.58 2.11
CA ASN A 637 -19.78 12.98 2.65
C ASN A 637 -20.83 12.58 1.60
N ALA A 638 -20.68 12.98 0.35
CA ALA A 638 -21.54 12.58 -0.76
C ALA A 638 -20.98 11.37 -1.54
N GLY A 639 -19.86 10.76 -1.08
CA GLY A 639 -19.19 9.65 -1.76
C GLY A 639 -18.39 10.10 -2.99
N GLY A 640 -18.12 11.40 -3.12
CA GLY A 640 -17.28 11.92 -4.18
C GLY A 640 -15.80 11.67 -3.88
N PRO A 641 -14.96 11.54 -4.93
CA PRO A 641 -13.53 11.31 -4.78
C PRO A 641 -12.85 12.38 -3.92
N PHE A 642 -11.76 11.99 -3.28
CA PHE A 642 -10.87 12.95 -2.63
C PHE A 642 -10.32 13.96 -3.65
N ASP A 643 -10.44 15.23 -3.34
CA ASP A 643 -10.03 16.32 -4.23
C ASP A 643 -9.08 17.33 -3.56
N GLY A 644 -8.65 17.04 -2.33
CA GLY A 644 -7.81 17.92 -1.50
C GLY A 644 -8.54 19.11 -0.87
N THR A 645 -9.85 19.28 -1.11
CA THR A 645 -10.60 20.46 -0.67
C THR A 645 -11.90 20.14 0.06
N THR A 646 -12.55 19.04 -0.26
CA THR A 646 -13.86 18.66 0.30
C THR A 646 -13.83 17.30 1.01
N GLY A 647 -12.68 16.63 1.05
CA GLY A 647 -12.47 15.34 1.68
C GLY A 647 -12.68 15.36 3.19
N ARG A 648 -12.90 14.17 3.74
CA ARG A 648 -12.99 13.89 5.17
C ARG A 648 -12.19 12.63 5.48
N GLY A 649 -11.52 12.61 6.62
CA GLY A 649 -10.88 11.41 7.13
C GLY A 649 -11.89 10.28 7.31
N ARG A 650 -11.49 9.07 6.97
CA ARG A 650 -12.27 7.85 7.15
C ARG A 650 -11.54 6.92 8.11
N LEU A 651 -12.20 5.83 8.49
CA LEU A 651 -11.60 4.82 9.37
C LEU A 651 -10.57 3.99 8.59
N TRP A 652 -9.46 3.69 9.23
CA TRP A 652 -8.35 2.96 8.63
C TRP A 652 -8.16 1.59 9.28
N PRO A 653 -8.40 0.49 8.57
CA PRO A 653 -8.23 -0.87 9.10
C PRO A 653 -6.84 -1.18 9.68
N ILE A 654 -5.76 -0.52 9.21
CA ILE A 654 -4.42 -0.75 9.75
C ILE A 654 -4.31 -0.51 11.26
N PHE A 655 -5.13 0.39 11.82
CA PHE A 655 -5.09 0.69 13.25
C PHE A 655 -5.64 -0.44 14.11
N ASP A 656 -6.48 -1.31 13.57
CA ASP A 656 -6.85 -2.55 14.26
C ASP A 656 -5.61 -3.38 14.55
N ALA A 657 -4.69 -3.50 13.58
CA ALA A 657 -3.45 -4.23 13.80
C ALA A 657 -2.49 -3.51 14.74
N GLU A 658 -2.31 -2.18 14.59
CA GLU A 658 -1.46 -1.40 15.52
C GLU A 658 -1.98 -1.53 16.96
N ARG A 659 -3.29 -1.38 17.16
CA ARG A 659 -3.92 -1.48 18.48
C ARG A 659 -3.92 -2.91 19.02
N GLY A 660 -4.14 -3.91 18.16
CA GLY A 660 -4.06 -5.32 18.49
C GLY A 660 -2.65 -5.76 18.92
N ASN A 661 -1.64 -5.30 18.23
CA ASN A 661 -0.24 -5.54 18.58
C ASN A 661 0.13 -4.89 19.93
N TYR A 662 -0.36 -3.67 20.17
CA TYR A 662 -0.20 -3.04 21.50
C TYR A 662 -0.85 -3.90 22.60
N GLU A 663 -2.05 -4.41 22.39
CA GLU A 663 -2.75 -5.25 23.39
C GLU A 663 -2.00 -6.56 23.67
N ILE A 664 -1.42 -7.18 22.66
CA ILE A 664 -0.56 -8.36 22.83
C ILE A 664 0.67 -8.00 23.67
N ALA A 665 1.33 -6.88 23.36
CA ALA A 665 2.49 -6.40 24.11
C ALA A 665 2.14 -6.08 25.57
N ALA A 666 1.00 -5.43 25.80
CA ALA A 666 0.56 -4.99 27.14
C ALA A 666 0.13 -6.16 28.03
N LYS A 667 -0.50 -7.18 27.45
CA LYS A 667 -1.06 -8.32 28.21
C LYS A 667 -0.15 -9.55 28.18
N GLY A 668 0.88 -9.59 27.34
CA GLY A 668 1.76 -10.73 27.17
C GLY A 668 1.02 -12.00 26.70
N ALA A 669 -0.07 -11.83 25.93
CA ALA A 669 -0.92 -12.93 25.50
C ALA A 669 -1.49 -12.68 24.10
N GLY A 670 -1.28 -13.62 23.19
CA GLY A 670 -1.78 -13.53 21.81
C GLY A 670 -3.31 -13.39 21.72
N SER A 671 -4.04 -14.00 22.66
CA SER A 671 -5.52 -13.87 22.70
C SER A 671 -6.02 -12.43 22.77
N ALA A 672 -5.19 -11.50 23.24
CA ALA A 672 -5.53 -10.09 23.30
C ALA A 672 -5.66 -9.43 21.90
N GLY A 673 -4.97 -9.94 20.89
CA GLY A 673 -5.04 -9.46 19.51
C GLY A 673 -6.22 -10.01 18.70
N VAL A 674 -6.85 -11.10 19.16
CA VAL A 674 -7.89 -11.81 18.38
C VAL A 674 -9.08 -10.93 17.98
N PRO A 675 -9.65 -10.05 18.84
CA PRO A 675 -10.75 -9.18 18.43
C PRO A 675 -10.36 -8.23 17.28
N TYR A 676 -9.13 -7.71 17.30
CA TYR A 676 -8.60 -6.78 16.30
C TYR A 676 -8.33 -7.48 14.95
N LEU A 677 -7.81 -8.71 14.99
CA LEU A 677 -7.66 -9.52 13.78
C LEU A 677 -9.04 -9.82 13.15
N ALA A 678 -10.05 -10.09 13.98
CA ALA A 678 -11.41 -10.33 13.50
C ALA A 678 -12.02 -9.07 12.86
N ALA A 679 -11.78 -7.89 13.44
CA ALA A 679 -12.22 -6.61 12.88
C ALA A 679 -11.54 -6.34 11.53
N LEU A 680 -10.22 -6.46 11.47
CA LEU A 680 -9.43 -6.28 10.25
C LEU A 680 -9.93 -7.20 9.11
N LYS A 681 -10.25 -8.47 9.44
CA LYS A 681 -10.83 -9.41 8.49
C LYS A 681 -12.26 -9.03 8.06
N ALA A 682 -13.07 -8.49 8.97
CA ALA A 682 -14.44 -8.06 8.67
C ALA A 682 -14.49 -6.85 7.73
N PHE A 683 -13.42 -6.05 7.66
CA PHE A 683 -13.28 -4.90 6.78
C PHE A 683 -12.70 -5.21 5.41
N SER A 684 -12.37 -6.49 5.14
CA SER A 684 -11.90 -6.91 3.82
C SER A 684 -13.05 -7.05 2.81
N THR A 685 -12.71 -7.00 1.52
CA THR A 685 -13.65 -7.35 0.43
C THR A 685 -14.11 -8.79 0.55
N PRO A 686 -15.16 -9.19 -0.18
CA PRO A 686 -15.54 -10.60 -0.30
C PRO A 686 -14.41 -11.52 -0.80
N GLN A 687 -13.44 -10.96 -1.53
CA GLN A 687 -12.25 -11.67 -2.00
C GLN A 687 -11.13 -11.73 -0.94
N GLY A 688 -11.20 -10.89 0.09
CA GLY A 688 -10.22 -10.84 1.18
C GLY A 688 -9.19 -9.70 1.05
N PHE A 689 -9.36 -8.78 0.12
CA PHE A 689 -8.48 -7.60 0.04
C PHE A 689 -8.84 -6.58 1.13
N ILE A 690 -7.84 -6.10 1.84
CA ILE A 690 -8.02 -5.14 2.94
C ILE A 690 -7.76 -3.73 2.40
N PRO A 691 -8.74 -2.82 2.55
CA PRO A 691 -8.63 -1.47 2.04
C PRO A 691 -7.81 -0.56 2.93
N GLU A 692 -7.47 0.60 2.42
CA GLU A 692 -6.94 1.72 3.18
C GLU A 692 -7.99 2.30 4.11
N GLN A 693 -9.20 2.58 3.59
CA GLN A 693 -10.25 3.29 4.30
C GLN A 693 -11.61 2.61 4.15
N ILE A 694 -12.42 2.71 5.21
CA ILE A 694 -13.80 2.26 5.27
C ILE A 694 -14.73 3.37 5.76
N TRP A 695 -15.99 3.31 5.37
CA TRP A 695 -17.00 4.27 5.81
C TRP A 695 -17.27 4.20 7.31
N ASN A 696 -17.30 5.35 7.96
CA ASN A 696 -17.61 5.48 9.38
C ASN A 696 -19.12 5.56 9.65
N PRO A 697 -19.59 5.15 10.85
CA PRO A 697 -21.01 5.19 11.22
C PRO A 697 -21.54 6.59 11.49
N SER A 698 -20.67 7.56 11.76
CA SER A 698 -21.03 8.95 12.04
C SER A 698 -20.30 9.88 11.09
N THR A 699 -20.95 10.93 10.64
CA THR A 699 -20.38 11.99 9.81
C THR A 699 -19.67 13.07 10.59
N THR A 700 -19.77 13.04 11.94
CA THR A 700 -19.14 14.03 12.82
C THR A 700 -18.20 13.34 13.79
N LEU A 701 -16.95 13.79 13.85
CA LEU A 701 -16.03 13.49 14.93
C LEU A 701 -16.26 14.46 16.10
N PRO A 702 -16.04 14.03 17.36
CA PRO A 702 -15.96 14.95 18.47
C PRO A 702 -14.91 16.04 18.18
N GLY A 703 -15.31 17.30 18.27
CA GLY A 703 -14.43 18.43 17.95
C GLY A 703 -14.36 18.84 16.48
N ASP A 704 -15.03 18.13 15.59
CA ASP A 704 -15.17 18.55 14.19
C ASP A 704 -16.26 19.66 14.10
N VAL A 705 -15.87 20.87 14.46
CA VAL A 705 -16.77 22.06 14.50
C VAL A 705 -17.10 22.62 13.13
N ASP A 706 -16.39 22.19 12.10
CA ASP A 706 -16.47 22.77 10.75
C ASP A 706 -17.19 21.88 9.72
N VAL A 707 -17.91 20.85 10.16
CA VAL A 707 -18.85 20.17 9.24
C VAL A 707 -19.98 21.14 8.95
N PRO A 708 -20.10 21.67 7.70
CA PRO A 708 -21.24 22.52 7.39
C PRO A 708 -22.53 21.79 7.71
N SER A 709 -23.37 22.38 8.56
CA SER A 709 -24.70 21.85 8.84
C SER A 709 -25.46 21.68 7.52
N GLY A 710 -25.76 20.44 7.13
CA GLY A 710 -26.49 20.18 5.89
C GLY A 710 -25.76 19.33 4.83
N TRP A 711 -24.58 18.78 5.13
CA TRP A 711 -23.96 17.78 4.26
C TRP A 711 -24.84 16.52 4.29
N PRO A 712 -25.31 16.04 3.14
CA PRO A 712 -26.18 14.89 3.11
C PRO A 712 -25.41 13.66 3.60
N VAL A 713 -26.00 12.99 4.59
CA VAL A 713 -25.62 11.61 4.92
C VAL A 713 -26.05 10.78 3.72
N THR A 714 -25.11 10.28 2.97
CA THR A 714 -25.43 9.36 1.88
C THR A 714 -25.94 8.06 2.48
N THR A 715 -27.20 7.76 2.22
CA THR A 715 -27.86 6.51 2.64
C THR A 715 -27.88 5.56 1.44
N GLY A 716 -27.08 4.54 1.47
CA GLY A 716 -27.07 3.49 0.47
C GLY A 716 -26.13 2.36 0.93
N ALA A 717 -26.27 1.17 0.39
CA ALA A 717 -25.43 0.03 0.77
C ALA A 717 -23.93 0.29 0.48
N ALA A 718 -23.63 1.10 -0.54
CA ALA A 718 -22.26 1.49 -0.89
C ALA A 718 -21.58 2.38 0.15
N PHE A 719 -22.34 3.06 1.02
CA PHE A 719 -21.83 3.96 2.06
C PHE A 719 -22.20 3.46 3.46
N ALA A 720 -22.50 2.16 3.58
CA ALA A 720 -22.80 1.58 4.87
C ALA A 720 -21.53 1.60 5.75
N PRO A 721 -21.68 1.85 7.07
CA PRO A 721 -20.54 1.78 7.98
C PRO A 721 -19.76 0.46 7.84
N GLY A 722 -18.45 0.56 7.65
CA GLY A 722 -17.58 -0.58 7.37
C GLY A 722 -17.49 -0.97 5.88
N ALA A 723 -18.31 -0.40 5.00
CA ALA A 723 -18.12 -0.56 3.57
C ALA A 723 -16.83 0.13 3.11
N ILE A 724 -16.20 -0.43 2.10
CA ILE A 724 -14.96 0.08 1.54
C ILE A 724 -15.23 1.40 0.81
N THR A 725 -14.33 2.36 0.95
CA THR A 725 -14.34 3.60 0.19
C THR A 725 -13.69 3.40 -1.19
N GLY A 726 -13.63 4.43 -2.02
CA GLY A 726 -12.86 4.41 -3.27
C GLY A 726 -11.35 4.66 -3.08
N SER A 727 -10.85 4.72 -1.84
CA SER A 727 -9.42 4.85 -1.55
C SER A 727 -8.64 3.60 -1.99
N MET A 728 -7.34 3.50 -1.68
CA MET A 728 -6.53 2.35 -2.11
C MET A 728 -7.06 1.03 -1.56
N GLU A 729 -7.30 0.06 -2.45
CA GLU A 729 -7.62 -1.31 -2.13
C GLU A 729 -7.16 -2.24 -3.29
N PRO A 730 -6.38 -3.28 -2.98
CA PRO A 730 -5.79 -3.59 -1.69
C PRO A 730 -4.66 -2.63 -1.29
N LEU A 731 -4.60 -2.26 -0.01
CA LEU A 731 -3.45 -1.54 0.54
C LEU A 731 -2.43 -2.56 1.06
N ASN A 732 -1.19 -2.49 0.57
CA ASN A 732 -0.13 -3.42 1.00
C ASN A 732 0.18 -3.34 2.49
N TRP A 733 0.19 -2.14 3.07
CA TRP A 733 0.37 -1.96 4.51
C TRP A 733 -0.68 -2.75 5.30
N ALA A 734 -1.95 -2.69 4.91
CA ALA A 734 -3.02 -3.40 5.60
C ALA A 734 -2.88 -4.93 5.45
N GLN A 735 -2.48 -5.41 4.28
CA GLN A 735 -2.18 -6.84 4.07
C GLN A 735 -1.01 -7.31 4.95
N GLY A 736 0.06 -6.50 5.03
CA GLY A 736 1.21 -6.78 5.88
C GLY A 736 0.85 -6.82 7.37
N GLU A 737 0.04 -5.89 7.83
CA GLU A 737 -0.40 -5.83 9.23
C GLU A 737 -1.30 -7.02 9.60
N TYR A 738 -2.12 -7.55 8.68
CA TYR A 738 -2.87 -8.80 8.92
C TYR A 738 -1.93 -9.97 9.21
N ILE A 739 -0.89 -10.13 8.39
CA ILE A 739 0.12 -11.19 8.55
C ILE A 739 0.84 -11.04 9.90
N SER A 740 1.30 -9.83 10.21
CA SER A 740 2.04 -9.54 11.44
C SER A 740 1.19 -9.79 12.68
N LEU A 741 -0.05 -9.31 12.69
CA LEU A 741 -0.95 -9.48 13.84
C LEU A 741 -1.29 -10.97 14.06
N LEU A 742 -1.61 -11.71 13.00
CA LEU A 742 -1.89 -13.15 13.11
C LEU A 742 -0.66 -13.91 13.65
N ALA A 743 0.52 -13.60 13.15
CA ALA A 743 1.75 -14.23 13.63
C ALA A 743 2.06 -13.90 15.10
N ASN A 744 1.83 -12.66 15.52
CA ASN A 744 1.99 -12.22 16.91
C ASN A 744 0.97 -12.92 17.84
N ILE A 745 -0.26 -13.12 17.38
CA ILE A 745 -1.26 -13.93 18.08
C ILE A 745 -0.78 -15.37 18.23
N ALA A 746 -0.29 -15.99 17.14
CA ALA A 746 0.20 -17.36 17.14
C ALA A 746 1.45 -17.56 18.02
N ALA A 747 2.29 -16.54 18.09
CA ALA A 747 3.49 -16.53 18.92
C ALA A 747 3.19 -16.23 20.40
N GLY A 748 2.00 -15.71 20.73
CA GLY A 748 1.63 -15.26 22.08
C GLY A 748 2.34 -13.98 22.54
N ARG A 749 3.09 -13.32 21.63
CA ARG A 749 3.84 -12.09 21.88
C ARG A 749 4.09 -11.35 20.57
N VAL A 750 4.46 -10.08 20.64
CA VAL A 750 4.88 -9.32 19.47
C VAL A 750 6.31 -9.73 19.09
N ILE A 751 6.49 -10.32 17.91
CA ILE A 751 7.78 -10.90 17.45
C ILE A 751 8.54 -10.00 16.49
N ASP A 752 7.97 -8.90 16.09
CA ASP A 752 8.53 -7.95 15.12
C ASP A 752 8.94 -6.61 15.75
N ILE A 753 8.96 -6.52 17.07
CA ILE A 753 9.62 -5.41 17.80
C ILE A 753 11.13 -5.55 17.60
N PRO A 754 11.87 -4.45 17.28
CA PRO A 754 13.32 -4.49 17.14
C PRO A 754 13.99 -5.00 18.45
N ALA A 755 14.65 -6.15 18.34
CA ALA A 755 15.13 -6.88 19.52
C ALA A 755 16.23 -6.12 20.28
N ALA A 756 17.15 -5.45 19.58
CA ALA A 756 18.21 -4.67 20.20
C ALA A 756 17.66 -3.46 20.96
N VAL A 757 16.67 -2.79 20.39
CA VAL A 757 16.00 -1.63 21.02
C VAL A 757 15.25 -2.07 22.28
N CYS A 758 14.53 -3.16 22.17
CA CYS A 758 13.80 -3.79 23.26
C CYS A 758 14.72 -4.16 24.43
N ALA A 759 15.87 -4.75 24.14
CA ALA A 759 16.87 -5.10 25.13
C ALA A 759 17.49 -3.86 25.78
N ARG A 760 17.81 -2.83 24.98
CA ARG A 760 18.45 -1.62 25.47
C ARG A 760 17.57 -0.83 26.43
N TYR A 761 16.28 -0.66 26.11
CA TYR A 761 15.34 0.15 26.91
C TYR A 761 14.43 -0.68 27.79
N TYR A 762 14.63 -2.00 27.81
CA TYR A 762 13.79 -2.93 28.56
C TYR A 762 12.28 -2.70 28.30
N ALA A 763 11.97 -2.43 27.06
CA ALA A 763 10.61 -2.04 26.67
C ALA A 763 9.69 -3.25 26.41
N CYS A 764 10.26 -4.45 26.22
CA CYS A 764 9.49 -5.68 26.01
C CYS A 764 9.42 -6.55 27.27
N ILE A 765 8.29 -7.20 27.47
CA ILE A 765 8.16 -8.27 28.44
C ILE A 765 8.69 -9.55 27.77
N ALA A 766 10.02 -9.70 27.74
CA ALA A 766 10.63 -10.92 27.26
C ALA A 766 11.03 -11.79 28.46
N ALA A 767 10.52 -13.00 28.51
CA ALA A 767 11.07 -13.98 29.45
C ALA A 767 12.55 -14.22 29.13
N PRO A 768 13.42 -14.43 30.14
CA PRO A 768 14.79 -14.77 29.92
C PRO A 768 14.93 -15.97 28.98
N GLY A 769 15.91 -15.90 28.07
CA GLY A 769 16.23 -17.00 27.18
C GLY A 769 16.74 -18.26 27.94
N PRO A 770 16.87 -19.40 27.27
CA PRO A 770 17.44 -20.58 27.89
C PRO A 770 18.87 -20.31 28.44
N GLY A 771 19.05 -20.46 29.73
CA GLY A 771 20.33 -20.18 30.40
C GLY A 771 20.52 -18.72 30.79
N GLU A 772 19.52 -17.87 30.72
CA GLU A 772 19.51 -16.50 31.22
C GLU A 772 18.60 -16.33 32.43
N VAL A 773 18.87 -15.30 33.20
CA VAL A 773 18.03 -14.82 34.31
C VAL A 773 17.82 -13.33 34.18
N GLU A 774 16.64 -12.85 34.53
CA GLU A 774 16.36 -11.44 34.66
C GLU A 774 17.01 -10.92 35.95
N VAL A 775 17.72 -9.80 35.81
CA VAL A 775 18.38 -9.10 36.89
C VAL A 775 17.85 -7.69 36.98
N ASP A 776 17.20 -7.37 38.08
CA ASP A 776 16.75 -5.99 38.38
C ASP A 776 17.95 -5.12 38.76
N ILE A 777 18.11 -4.04 38.04
CA ILE A 777 19.10 -3.00 38.28
C ILE A 777 18.39 -1.79 38.87
N SER A 778 18.90 -1.32 40.03
CA SER A 778 18.29 -0.18 40.72
C SER A 778 19.34 0.68 41.41
N VAL A 779 19.26 1.99 41.22
CA VAL A 779 20.11 2.97 41.90
C VAL A 779 19.28 4.18 42.36
N ASN A 780 19.55 4.60 43.62
CA ASN A 780 18.93 5.84 44.14
C ASN A 780 19.92 6.99 43.92
N ALA A 781 19.62 7.88 42.98
CA ALA A 781 20.50 8.95 42.60
C ALA A 781 19.72 10.24 42.29
N SER A 782 20.15 11.34 42.93
CA SER A 782 19.66 12.67 42.58
C SER A 782 20.50 13.24 41.44
N THR A 783 19.82 13.70 40.40
CA THR A 783 20.45 14.30 39.20
C THR A 783 19.90 15.69 38.95
N GLN A 784 20.62 16.49 38.14
CA GLN A 784 20.13 17.74 37.60
C GLN A 784 19.45 17.46 36.23
N PHE A 785 18.60 18.32 35.80
CA PHE A 785 17.98 18.24 34.48
C PHE A 785 19.01 18.03 33.37
N GLY A 786 18.80 17.05 32.52
CA GLY A 786 19.72 16.66 31.44
C GLY A 786 20.84 15.70 31.88
N GLN A 787 20.85 15.24 33.14
CA GLN A 787 21.78 14.22 33.63
C GLN A 787 21.02 12.89 33.77
N TYR A 788 21.62 11.80 33.30
CA TYR A 788 20.97 10.47 33.31
C TYR A 788 21.90 9.40 33.91
N MET A 789 21.26 8.42 34.55
CA MET A 789 21.98 7.30 35.15
C MET A 789 22.14 6.15 34.14
N TYR A 790 23.30 5.53 34.19
CA TYR A 790 23.67 4.39 33.38
C TYR A 790 24.31 3.31 34.25
N VAL A 791 24.34 2.07 33.72
CA VAL A 791 25.10 0.96 34.26
C VAL A 791 26.04 0.41 33.20
N THR A 792 27.25 0.05 33.58
CA THR A 792 28.19 -0.71 32.74
C THR A 792 28.83 -1.80 33.52
N GLY A 793 29.40 -2.83 32.87
CA GLY A 793 29.97 -3.97 33.53
C GLY A 793 30.84 -4.86 32.64
N ASN A 794 31.23 -6.00 33.16
CA ASN A 794 32.18 -6.92 32.51
C ASN A 794 31.59 -7.77 31.38
N THR A 795 30.30 -7.66 31.08
CA THR A 795 29.65 -8.40 30.00
C THR A 795 29.40 -7.53 28.80
N ALA A 796 29.20 -8.14 27.60
CA ALA A 796 28.80 -7.42 26.38
C ALA A 796 27.48 -6.71 26.59
N ALA A 797 26.50 -7.34 27.24
CA ALA A 797 25.20 -6.75 27.54
C ALA A 797 25.28 -5.50 28.44
N LEU A 798 26.35 -5.37 29.25
CA LEU A 798 26.61 -4.19 30.07
C LEU A 798 27.69 -3.28 29.46
N GLY A 799 28.04 -3.43 28.20
CA GLY A 799 28.95 -2.53 27.47
C GLY A 799 30.43 -2.68 27.81
N GLN A 800 30.87 -3.78 28.48
CA GLN A 800 32.28 -4.14 28.73
C GLN A 800 33.12 -2.99 29.32
N TRP A 801 32.61 -2.33 30.34
CA TRP A 801 33.22 -1.18 31.01
C TRP A 801 33.34 0.07 30.15
N ASN A 802 32.79 0.07 28.94
CA ASN A 802 32.76 1.26 28.09
C ASN A 802 31.52 2.11 28.41
N PRO A 803 31.69 3.34 29.00
CA PRO A 803 30.54 4.18 29.32
C PRO A 803 29.75 4.66 28.11
N ASN A 804 30.30 4.53 26.91
CA ASN A 804 29.55 4.83 25.69
C ASN A 804 28.65 3.69 25.22
N LEU A 805 28.85 2.48 25.74
CA LEU A 805 28.09 1.29 25.44
C LEU A 805 27.23 0.80 26.62
N GLY A 806 27.32 1.46 27.77
CA GLY A 806 26.55 1.11 28.95
C GLY A 806 25.06 1.31 28.75
N LEU A 807 24.26 0.62 29.58
CA LEU A 807 22.79 0.67 29.48
C LEU A 807 22.23 1.87 30.24
N PRO A 808 21.27 2.60 29.64
CA PRO A 808 20.53 3.63 30.36
C PRO A 808 19.64 3.02 31.43
N VAL A 809 19.42 3.74 32.53
CA VAL A 809 18.53 3.35 33.62
C VAL A 809 17.35 4.30 33.65
N ASP A 810 16.13 3.77 33.71
CA ASP A 810 14.89 4.49 33.58
C ASP A 810 14.60 5.37 34.79
N SER A 811 14.18 6.62 34.57
CA SER A 811 13.91 7.62 35.61
C SER A 811 12.45 7.70 36.04
N SER A 812 11.58 6.86 35.56
CA SER A 812 10.12 6.92 35.81
C SER A 812 9.74 6.87 37.28
N THR A 813 10.61 6.32 38.14
CA THR A 813 10.47 6.27 39.60
C THR A 813 11.45 7.16 40.34
N TYR A 814 11.92 8.24 39.71
CA TYR A 814 12.87 9.18 40.31
C TYR A 814 12.53 9.53 41.78
N PRO A 815 13.50 9.59 42.67
CA PRO A 815 14.96 9.49 42.50
C PRO A 815 15.52 8.06 42.44
N VAL A 816 14.69 7.06 42.38
CA VAL A 816 15.10 5.65 42.18
C VAL A 816 15.04 5.36 40.69
N TRP A 817 16.21 5.14 40.10
CA TRP A 817 16.37 4.75 38.72
C TRP A 817 16.35 3.23 38.62
N LYS A 818 15.62 2.65 37.69
CA LYS A 818 15.45 1.21 37.55
C LYS A 818 15.57 0.76 36.10
N ASN A 819 16.11 -0.44 35.96
CA ASN A 819 16.03 -1.20 34.70
C ASN A 819 16.07 -2.67 35.03
N ALA A 820 15.82 -3.54 34.08
CA ALA A 820 16.06 -4.96 34.21
C ALA A 820 16.80 -5.45 32.96
N ILE A 821 17.60 -6.47 33.08
CA ILE A 821 18.40 -7.01 32.00
C ILE A 821 18.48 -8.53 32.14
N ASN A 822 18.41 -9.24 31.00
CA ASN A 822 18.66 -10.66 30.96
C ASN A 822 20.17 -10.91 30.89
N LEU A 823 20.70 -11.66 31.86
CA LEU A 823 22.10 -12.00 31.98
C LEU A 823 22.27 -13.51 32.03
N PRO A 824 23.42 -14.07 31.60
CA PRO A 824 23.68 -15.49 31.68
C PRO A 824 23.61 -15.99 33.12
N ALA A 825 22.82 -17.06 33.35
CA ALA A 825 22.68 -17.70 34.65
C ALA A 825 24.00 -18.31 35.13
N GLY A 826 24.32 -18.10 36.39
CA GLY A 826 25.51 -18.69 37.03
C GLY A 826 26.82 -18.00 36.65
N GLN A 827 26.82 -16.91 35.94
CA GLN A 827 28.00 -16.10 35.63
C GLN A 827 28.19 -15.01 36.71
N SER A 828 29.45 -14.77 37.09
CA SER A 828 29.81 -13.65 37.98
C SER A 828 29.79 -12.37 37.16
N ILE A 829 28.96 -11.40 37.55
CA ILE A 829 28.80 -10.12 36.89
C ILE A 829 29.38 -9.02 37.78
N GLU A 830 30.29 -8.23 37.21
CA GLU A 830 30.78 -7.02 37.82
C GLU A 830 30.15 -5.84 37.12
N TYR A 831 29.67 -4.82 37.84
CA TYR A 831 29.06 -3.66 37.28
C TYR A 831 29.32 -2.40 38.12
N LYS A 832 29.16 -1.23 37.50
CA LYS A 832 29.14 0.10 38.12
C LYS A 832 28.07 0.98 37.54
N TYR A 833 27.52 1.84 38.41
CA TYR A 833 26.69 2.94 37.94
C TYR A 833 27.54 4.16 37.60
N TYR A 834 27.06 4.95 36.67
CA TYR A 834 27.66 6.24 36.34
C TYR A 834 26.56 7.18 35.84
N ARG A 835 26.85 8.45 35.92
CA ARG A 835 26.02 9.53 35.44
C ARG A 835 26.63 10.12 34.20
N LYS A 836 25.84 10.26 33.12
CA LYS A 836 26.21 11.06 31.96
C LYS A 836 25.61 12.46 32.08
N ASN A 837 26.38 13.47 31.73
CA ASN A 837 25.97 14.85 31.62
C ASN A 837 25.56 15.18 30.17
N PRO A 838 24.82 16.29 29.92
CA PRO A 838 24.43 16.70 28.58
C PRO A 838 25.59 16.91 27.61
N ASP A 839 26.78 17.24 28.14
CA ASP A 839 28.04 17.43 27.39
C ASP A 839 28.76 16.10 27.07
N GLY A 840 28.17 14.96 27.44
CA GLY A 840 28.77 13.62 27.32
C GLY A 840 29.77 13.29 28.44
N GLY A 841 30.02 14.20 29.37
CA GLY A 841 30.90 13.97 30.53
C GLY A 841 30.36 12.87 31.46
N VAL A 842 31.24 12.00 31.95
CA VAL A 842 30.89 10.83 32.77
C VAL A 842 31.32 11.08 34.21
N THR A 843 30.42 10.84 35.15
CA THR A 843 30.72 10.83 36.60
C THR A 843 30.41 9.46 37.13
N TRP A 844 31.45 8.75 37.58
CA TRP A 844 31.34 7.42 38.16
C TRP A 844 30.82 7.44 39.59
N GLU A 845 30.13 6.38 40.01
CA GLU A 845 29.84 6.19 41.43
C GLU A 845 31.15 6.11 42.27
N CYS A 846 31.14 6.82 43.37
CA CYS A 846 32.35 6.99 44.24
C CYS A 846 32.23 6.24 45.56
N TYR A 847 31.68 5.03 45.62
CA TYR A 847 31.61 4.30 46.88
C TYR A 847 32.73 3.28 46.98
N PRO A 848 33.62 3.34 47.98
CA PRO A 848 34.57 2.27 48.28
C PRO A 848 33.79 1.11 48.87
N GLY A 849 33.64 -0.01 48.14
CA GLY A 849 33.07 -1.24 48.65
C GLY A 849 31.96 -1.93 47.85
N HIS A 850 31.56 -1.38 46.73
CA HIS A 850 30.70 -2.05 45.73
C HIS A 850 31.48 -2.28 44.45
N GLY A 851 32.15 -3.44 44.36
CA GLY A 851 32.77 -3.95 43.17
C GLY A 851 32.04 -5.13 42.64
#